data_893fdfa81868ed66af9a4048faf6ddb3
#
_entry.id   893fdfa81868ed66af9a4048faf6ddb3
#
_cell.length_a   1.000
_cell.length_b   1.000
_cell.length_c   1.000
_cell.angle_alpha   90.00
_cell.angle_beta   90.00
_cell.angle_gamma   90.00
#
_symmetry.space_group_name_H-M   'P 1'
#
loop_
_entity.id
_entity.type
_entity.pdbx_description
1 polymer ?
#
loop_
_entity_poly.entity_id
_entity_poly.type
_entity_poly.pdbx_seq_one_letter_code
_entity_poly.pdbx_strand_id
1 'polypeptide(L)'
;VVPKEVGYINEILTKRSLRDIIAVVMKKAGADKVAAFLDDIKNMGYRMAFRGGLSFNLDAVIIPEEKEKLVQEGYERSDSIMEDYNMGLITNNERYNQIIDVWTNINTKLTKAVIETLIKDNDGFNPVYMMLDSGARGSKEQIRQLSGMRGLMAKPQKSGVEGGQQVIENPILSNFKEGLSVLEYFISTHGARKGLADTALKTADAGYLTRRLVDVAQDVIINEEDCGTLRGLTATAIKRNDDVVQTLYDRILGRVALNDVIHPLTGEVICKAGEEITEPIAEAIEKSPLESVEIRSVLTCESRRGVCAKCYGRNLATARMVQKGEVVGVIAAQSIGEPGTQLTLRTFHVGGVAGGTAVETNVVSKYEGRLEIDELRTVKGKNAAGEAIDIVISRQSEFRIVDPKTDIVLYTHNLPYGATLFMADGSEVKKGDLICEWDPYNAVIISEYEGKASYESVIEGITYRDERDEQTGLSEKVVIESKDKTKNPVIKIVDREGLEVKQYNLPVGAHVVVKDNARIKAGDILIKIPRAVGKSGGDITGGLPRVTELFEARNPSNPAIVSEIDGEVAFGKIKRGNREIIITSKQGDVKRYLVPLSRQIIVQENDYVKAGSPLSDGAITPSDILNILGPTKVQEYIVNEVQEVYRMQGVKINDKHFEVIVRQMMNKVKIEDPGDTRFFEDQVVDKWEFMDVNDELYDKVVVTDAGDSTSLQPGQIVSLRKLRDENSSLKRRDQQPVQVRDIVPATSTQVLQGITRAALQTSSFISAASFQETTKVLNEAAIQAKVDPLENLKENVICGHLIPGGTGLREYDNLVVGSKAELESLQQAQ
;
A
#
# COMPACT_ATOMS: atom_id res chain seq x y z
N VAL A 1 35.46 -9.18 -22.00
CA VAL A 1 34.53 -9.56 -20.93
C VAL A 1 33.11 -9.53 -21.44
N VAL A 2 32.68 -8.41 -22.07
CA VAL A 2 31.34 -8.33 -22.67
C VAL A 2 31.25 -9.19 -23.94
N PRO A 3 30.20 -10.01 -24.10
CA PRO A 3 30.01 -10.80 -25.32
C PRO A 3 29.96 -9.95 -26.59
N LYS A 4 30.52 -10.45 -27.70
CA LYS A 4 30.60 -9.68 -28.95
C LYS A 4 29.25 -9.27 -29.52
N GLU A 5 28.20 -10.01 -29.23
CA GLU A 5 26.81 -9.77 -29.63
C GLU A 5 26.20 -8.48 -29.02
N VAL A 6 26.72 -8.03 -27.88
CA VAL A 6 26.24 -6.84 -27.21
C VAL A 6 26.93 -5.57 -27.70
N GLY A 7 28.19 -5.70 -28.13
CA GLY A 7 29.02 -4.60 -28.59
C GLY A 7 29.90 -4.02 -27.50
N TYR A 8 30.48 -2.85 -27.78
CA TYR A 8 31.43 -2.17 -26.90
C TYR A 8 30.69 -1.24 -25.95
N ILE A 9 30.99 -1.35 -24.66
CA ILE A 9 30.41 -0.52 -23.61
C ILE A 9 31.53 0.37 -23.04
N ASN A 10 31.33 1.69 -23.10
CA ASN A 10 32.26 2.69 -22.60
C ASN A 10 31.55 3.65 -21.62
N GLU A 11 31.12 3.09 -20.51
CA GLU A 11 30.43 3.82 -19.45
C GLU A 11 30.99 3.45 -18.07
N ILE A 12 30.82 4.32 -17.09
CA ILE A 12 31.13 4.00 -15.70
C ILE A 12 30.08 3.02 -15.20
N LEU A 13 30.50 1.80 -14.88
CA LEU A 13 29.62 0.74 -14.42
C LEU A 13 29.24 0.92 -12.95
N THR A 14 28.08 1.50 -12.73
CA THR A 14 27.40 1.49 -11.44
C THR A 14 26.62 0.19 -11.25
N LYS A 15 26.11 -0.06 -10.04
CA LYS A 15 25.24 -1.21 -9.77
C LYS A 15 24.00 -1.23 -10.67
N ARG A 16 23.45 -0.07 -11.02
CA ARG A 16 22.29 0.06 -11.93
C ARG A 16 22.69 -0.26 -13.36
N SER A 17 23.73 0.39 -13.88
CA SER A 17 24.21 0.15 -15.26
C SER A 17 24.58 -1.30 -15.49
N LEU A 18 25.22 -1.96 -14.49
CA LEU A 18 25.59 -3.37 -14.58
C LEU A 18 24.33 -4.26 -14.68
N ARG A 19 23.28 -3.97 -13.94
CA ARG A 19 21.99 -4.69 -14.04
C ARG A 19 21.38 -4.56 -15.43
N ASP A 20 21.40 -3.36 -15.99
CA ASP A 20 20.84 -3.09 -17.31
C ASP A 20 21.65 -3.83 -18.40
N ILE A 21 22.98 -3.84 -18.27
CA ILE A 21 23.85 -4.63 -19.17
C ILE A 21 23.58 -6.12 -19.07
N ILE A 22 23.40 -6.68 -17.86
CA ILE A 22 23.06 -8.09 -17.66
C ILE A 22 21.77 -8.43 -18.39
N ALA A 23 20.75 -7.57 -18.31
CA ALA A 23 19.49 -7.77 -19.01
C ALA A 23 19.68 -7.79 -20.55
N VAL A 24 20.51 -6.88 -21.09
CA VAL A 24 20.83 -6.82 -22.53
C VAL A 24 21.62 -8.06 -22.96
N VAL A 25 22.60 -8.50 -22.16
CA VAL A 25 23.38 -9.73 -22.46
C VAL A 25 22.47 -10.95 -22.45
N MET A 26 21.55 -11.05 -21.47
CA MET A 26 20.58 -12.15 -21.39
C MET A 26 19.73 -12.24 -22.65
N LYS A 27 19.25 -11.11 -23.15
CA LYS A 27 18.39 -11.04 -24.32
C LYS A 27 19.12 -11.40 -25.63
N LYS A 28 20.37 -10.90 -25.79
CA LYS A 28 21.13 -11.06 -27.06
C LYS A 28 21.98 -12.33 -27.10
N ALA A 29 22.54 -12.74 -25.99
CA ALA A 29 23.55 -13.80 -25.95
C ALA A 29 23.09 -15.12 -25.30
N GLY A 30 21.98 -15.07 -24.51
CA GLY A 30 21.43 -16.22 -23.80
C GLY A 30 22.08 -16.50 -22.45
N ALA A 31 21.45 -17.40 -21.66
CA ALA A 31 21.81 -17.68 -20.27
C ALA A 31 23.25 -18.18 -20.07
N ASP A 32 23.75 -19.06 -20.93
CA ASP A 32 25.09 -19.63 -20.80
C ASP A 32 26.18 -18.58 -20.92
N LYS A 33 26.03 -17.63 -21.87
CA LYS A 33 26.98 -16.53 -22.04
C LYS A 33 26.86 -15.48 -20.92
N VAL A 34 25.67 -15.32 -20.33
CA VAL A 34 25.48 -14.47 -19.14
C VAL A 34 26.25 -15.04 -17.96
N ALA A 35 26.18 -16.34 -17.72
CA ALA A 35 26.91 -16.98 -16.62
C ALA A 35 28.43 -16.78 -16.77
N ALA A 36 28.96 -17.02 -17.95
CA ALA A 36 30.39 -16.79 -18.26
C ALA A 36 30.75 -15.29 -18.08
N PHE A 37 29.90 -14.37 -18.55
CA PHE A 37 30.10 -12.93 -18.41
C PHE A 37 30.13 -12.48 -16.94
N LEU A 38 29.24 -13.00 -16.09
CA LEU A 38 29.20 -12.71 -14.66
C LEU A 38 30.45 -13.22 -13.94
N ASP A 39 30.92 -14.44 -14.27
CA ASP A 39 32.15 -14.99 -13.74
C ASP A 39 33.39 -14.15 -14.17
N ASP A 40 33.42 -13.71 -15.40
CA ASP A 40 34.50 -12.85 -15.92
C ASP A 40 34.52 -11.50 -15.22
N ILE A 41 33.34 -10.85 -15.01
CA ILE A 41 33.25 -9.59 -14.25
C ILE A 41 33.71 -9.76 -12.81
N LYS A 42 33.23 -10.82 -12.15
CA LYS A 42 33.62 -11.15 -10.78
C LYS A 42 35.14 -11.30 -10.67
N ASN A 43 35.73 -12.12 -11.53
CA ASN A 43 37.17 -12.37 -11.55
C ASN A 43 38.00 -11.12 -11.90
N MET A 44 37.50 -10.32 -12.85
CA MET A 44 38.10 -9.03 -13.20
C MET A 44 38.07 -8.07 -12.02
N GLY A 45 36.91 -7.97 -11.34
CA GLY A 45 36.75 -7.12 -10.17
C GLY A 45 37.75 -7.47 -9.04
N TYR A 46 37.82 -8.76 -8.70
CA TYR A 46 38.81 -9.22 -7.68
C TYR A 46 40.26 -8.95 -8.10
N ARG A 47 40.59 -9.21 -9.37
CA ARG A 47 41.95 -8.97 -9.89
C ARG A 47 42.32 -7.49 -9.85
N MET A 48 41.38 -6.60 -10.24
CA MET A 48 41.64 -5.16 -10.24
C MET A 48 41.68 -4.60 -8.83
N ALA A 49 40.84 -5.04 -7.91
CA ALA A 49 40.89 -4.68 -6.51
C ALA A 49 42.21 -5.10 -5.86
N PHE A 50 42.73 -6.29 -6.16
CA PHE A 50 44.01 -6.75 -5.71
C PHE A 50 45.18 -5.93 -6.29
N ARG A 51 45.16 -5.68 -7.60
CA ARG A 51 46.18 -4.86 -8.25
C ARG A 51 46.18 -3.40 -7.81
N GLY A 52 45.00 -2.84 -7.55
CA GLY A 52 44.82 -1.50 -7.02
C GLY A 52 45.22 -1.34 -5.56
N GLY A 53 45.43 -2.45 -4.84
CA GLY A 53 45.76 -2.43 -3.41
C GLY A 53 44.65 -1.77 -2.58
N LEU A 54 43.39 -2.00 -2.95
CA LEU A 54 42.22 -1.39 -2.29
C LEU A 54 42.08 -1.93 -0.87
N SER A 55 42.48 -1.14 0.08
CA SER A 55 42.29 -1.34 1.51
C SER A 55 41.81 -0.04 2.13
N PHE A 56 41.17 -0.11 3.27
CA PHE A 56 40.77 1.08 4.00
C PHE A 56 41.32 1.01 5.44
N ASN A 57 41.60 2.17 5.96
CA ASN A 57 42.00 2.38 7.35
C ASN A 57 41.04 3.39 7.99
N LEU A 58 41.23 3.66 9.27
CA LEU A 58 40.42 4.59 10.00
C LEU A 58 40.64 6.05 9.52
N ASP A 59 41.81 6.36 8.94
CA ASP A 59 42.12 7.69 8.40
C ASP A 59 41.34 7.99 7.10
N ALA A 60 41.00 6.95 6.33
CA ALA A 60 40.15 7.10 5.13
C ALA A 60 38.71 7.57 5.46
N VAL A 61 38.30 7.46 6.71
CA VAL A 61 37.06 8.01 7.22
C VAL A 61 37.30 9.44 7.68
N ILE A 62 37.01 10.43 6.83
CA ILE A 62 37.28 11.84 7.06
C ILE A 62 36.13 12.51 7.78
N ILE A 63 36.40 13.28 8.81
CA ILE A 63 35.42 14.10 9.50
C ILE A 63 35.40 15.48 8.82
N PRO A 64 34.23 15.97 8.33
CA PRO A 64 34.18 17.28 7.68
C PRO A 64 34.42 18.41 8.69
N GLU A 65 35.18 19.42 8.29
CA GLU A 65 35.44 20.62 9.10
C GLU A 65 34.17 21.41 9.43
N GLU A 66 33.16 21.30 8.59
CA GLU A 66 31.88 21.96 8.76
C GLU A 66 31.05 21.40 9.91
N LYS A 67 31.45 20.24 10.48
CA LYS A 67 30.69 19.56 11.54
C LYS A 67 30.43 20.47 12.73
N GLU A 68 31.49 21.13 13.22
CA GLU A 68 31.43 22.01 14.42
C GLU A 68 30.49 23.19 14.19
N LYS A 69 30.51 23.80 12.98
CA LYS A 69 29.61 24.91 12.62
C LYS A 69 28.17 24.48 12.57
N LEU A 70 27.88 23.32 11.95
CA LEU A 70 26.53 22.79 11.85
C LEU A 70 25.96 22.39 13.23
N VAL A 71 26.78 21.82 14.08
CA VAL A 71 26.40 21.48 15.46
C VAL A 71 26.10 22.75 16.27
N GLN A 72 26.93 23.79 16.12
CA GLN A 72 26.69 25.07 16.79
C GLN A 72 25.41 25.75 16.31
N GLU A 73 25.12 25.75 14.99
CA GLU A 73 23.84 26.21 14.44
C GLU A 73 22.67 25.46 15.08
N GLY A 74 22.86 24.15 15.32
CA GLY A 74 21.85 23.32 15.99
C GLY A 74 21.55 23.72 17.41
N TYR A 75 22.59 23.99 18.19
CA TYR A 75 22.43 24.46 19.55
C TYR A 75 21.76 25.84 19.61
N GLU A 76 22.18 26.79 18.79
CA GLU A 76 21.59 28.13 18.73
C GLU A 76 20.09 28.09 18.41
N ARG A 77 19.68 27.25 17.46
CA ARG A 77 18.26 27.05 17.12
C ARG A 77 17.50 26.35 18.26
N SER A 78 18.13 25.34 18.86
CA SER A 78 17.53 24.60 19.98
C SER A 78 17.32 25.52 21.19
N ASP A 79 18.28 26.39 21.49
CA ASP A 79 18.21 27.36 22.58
C ASP A 79 17.13 28.40 22.32
N SER A 80 17.00 28.91 21.08
CA SER A 80 15.89 29.80 20.69
C SER A 80 14.51 29.15 20.89
N ILE A 81 14.33 27.88 20.53
CA ILE A 81 13.10 27.12 20.75
C ILE A 81 12.84 26.96 22.27
N MET A 82 13.88 26.73 23.06
CA MET A 82 13.76 26.67 24.52
C MET A 82 13.39 28.02 25.15
N GLU A 83 13.88 29.12 24.62
CA GLU A 83 13.47 30.48 25.03
C GLU A 83 12.01 30.74 24.73
N ASP A 84 11.54 30.38 23.50
CA ASP A 84 10.13 30.50 23.12
C ASP A 84 9.22 29.66 24.04
N TYR A 85 9.66 28.46 24.40
CA TYR A 85 8.95 27.62 25.36
C TYR A 85 8.91 28.24 26.76
N ASN A 86 10.03 28.77 27.27
CA ASN A 86 10.11 29.42 28.58
C ASN A 86 9.26 30.70 28.63
N MET A 87 9.11 31.41 27.52
CA MET A 87 8.19 32.54 27.35
C MET A 87 6.72 32.12 27.23
N GLY A 88 6.43 30.84 27.09
CA GLY A 88 5.07 30.30 26.96
C GLY A 88 4.44 30.51 25.60
N LEU A 89 5.25 30.75 24.56
CA LEU A 89 4.76 30.93 23.19
C LEU A 89 4.42 29.60 22.51
N ILE A 90 5.09 28.52 22.91
CA ILE A 90 4.90 27.17 22.36
C ILE A 90 4.67 26.15 23.48
N THR A 91 3.95 25.08 23.13
CA THR A 91 3.68 23.97 24.06
C THR A 91 4.88 23.05 24.21
N ASN A 92 4.94 22.23 25.26
CA ASN A 92 6.02 21.25 25.43
C ASN A 92 6.10 20.25 24.27
N ASN A 93 4.95 19.86 23.71
CA ASN A 93 4.90 18.96 22.57
C ASN A 93 5.44 19.62 21.28
N GLU A 94 5.10 20.89 21.05
CA GLU A 94 5.64 21.68 19.94
C GLU A 94 7.15 21.85 20.06
N ARG A 95 7.64 22.23 21.27
CA ARG A 95 9.06 22.32 21.58
C ARG A 95 9.80 21.01 21.23
N TYR A 96 9.27 19.88 21.73
CA TYR A 96 9.84 18.57 21.51
C TYR A 96 9.94 18.24 20.00
N ASN A 97 8.88 18.48 19.25
CA ASN A 97 8.85 18.21 17.81
C ASN A 97 9.82 19.10 17.03
N GLN A 98 9.85 20.41 17.35
CA GLN A 98 10.75 21.37 16.72
C GLN A 98 12.23 21.04 16.97
N ILE A 99 12.59 20.64 18.19
CA ILE A 99 13.97 20.24 18.52
C ILE A 99 14.38 19.00 17.71
N ILE A 100 13.51 17.99 17.60
CA ILE A 100 13.78 16.80 16.79
C ILE A 100 13.98 17.16 15.33
N ASP A 101 13.21 18.07 14.79
CA ASP A 101 13.36 18.54 13.41
C ASP A 101 14.66 19.27 13.16
N VAL A 102 15.04 20.15 14.05
CA VAL A 102 16.32 20.86 13.97
C VAL A 102 17.45 19.84 13.85
N TRP A 103 17.49 18.85 14.75
CA TRP A 103 18.56 17.85 14.75
C TRP A 103 18.48 16.89 13.55
N THR A 104 17.29 16.58 13.06
CA THR A 104 17.11 15.78 11.82
C THR A 104 17.62 16.53 10.59
N ASN A 105 17.30 17.81 10.48
CA ASN A 105 17.79 18.66 9.40
C ASN A 105 19.30 18.82 9.41
N ILE A 106 19.90 19.06 10.57
CA ILE A 106 21.35 19.14 10.75
C ILE A 106 22.03 17.82 10.39
N ASN A 107 21.45 16.71 10.84
CA ASN A 107 21.95 15.39 10.50
C ASN A 107 21.94 15.13 8.98
N THR A 108 20.91 15.58 8.29
CA THR A 108 20.81 15.50 6.81
C THR A 108 21.85 16.38 6.13
N LYS A 109 22.02 17.64 6.57
CA LYS A 109 23.05 18.54 6.06
C LYS A 109 24.45 17.97 6.28
N LEU A 110 24.72 17.47 7.49
CA LEU A 110 26.02 16.87 7.83
C LEU A 110 26.29 15.61 6.98
N THR A 111 25.28 14.79 6.71
CA THR A 111 25.43 13.62 5.84
C THR A 111 25.84 14.02 4.42
N LYS A 112 25.27 15.09 3.88
CA LYS A 112 25.66 15.64 2.57
C LYS A 112 27.10 16.13 2.60
N ALA A 113 27.47 16.90 3.62
CA ALA A 113 28.84 17.41 3.80
C ALA A 113 29.87 16.28 3.91
N VAL A 114 29.58 15.21 4.66
CA VAL A 114 30.46 14.03 4.77
C VAL A 114 30.69 13.39 3.39
N ILE A 115 29.61 13.18 2.61
CA ILE A 115 29.73 12.57 1.30
C ILE A 115 30.51 13.47 0.34
N GLU A 116 30.27 14.78 0.34
CA GLU A 116 30.99 15.74 -0.49
C GLU A 116 32.49 15.80 -0.14
N THR A 117 32.81 15.71 1.14
CA THR A 117 34.24 15.66 1.61
C THR A 117 34.92 14.38 1.13
N LEU A 118 34.23 13.23 1.20
CA LEU A 118 34.75 11.96 0.71
C LEU A 118 34.93 11.93 -0.82
N ILE A 119 34.04 12.62 -1.57
CA ILE A 119 34.18 12.76 -3.03
C ILE A 119 35.39 13.60 -3.40
N LYS A 120 35.67 14.66 -2.63
CA LYS A 120 36.78 15.58 -2.89
C LYS A 120 38.15 14.99 -2.47
N ASP A 121 38.13 14.02 -1.55
CA ASP A 121 39.34 13.38 -1.07
C ASP A 121 39.98 12.54 -2.17
N ASN A 122 41.32 12.72 -2.37
CA ASN A 122 42.11 12.01 -3.37
C ASN A 122 41.45 12.00 -4.79
N ASP A 123 40.83 13.10 -5.21
CA ASP A 123 40.12 13.19 -6.51
C ASP A 123 39.08 12.06 -6.74
N GLY A 124 38.41 11.64 -5.70
CA GLY A 124 37.41 10.57 -5.74
C GLY A 124 37.93 9.16 -5.52
N PHE A 125 39.20 8.99 -5.24
CA PHE A 125 39.86 7.68 -4.96
C PHE A 125 39.91 7.32 -3.47
N ASN A 126 39.05 7.92 -2.64
CA ASN A 126 38.89 7.48 -1.26
C ASN A 126 38.29 6.05 -1.23
N PRO A 127 38.97 5.06 -0.59
CA PRO A 127 38.54 3.66 -0.62
C PRO A 127 37.15 3.45 0.01
N VAL A 128 36.79 4.24 1.03
CA VAL A 128 35.44 4.16 1.65
C VAL A 128 34.37 4.68 0.69
N TYR A 129 34.67 5.80 0.00
CA TYR A 129 33.78 6.33 -1.00
C TYR A 129 33.62 5.37 -2.19
N MET A 130 34.69 4.78 -2.68
CA MET A 130 34.65 3.79 -3.77
C MET A 130 33.78 2.58 -3.42
N MET A 131 33.86 2.07 -2.18
CA MET A 131 32.99 0.98 -1.72
C MET A 131 31.51 1.39 -1.65
N LEU A 132 31.23 2.62 -1.21
CA LEU A 132 29.87 3.16 -1.15
C LEU A 132 29.28 3.38 -2.54
N ASP A 133 30.00 4.06 -3.41
CA ASP A 133 29.56 4.44 -4.75
C ASP A 133 29.34 3.22 -5.65
N SER A 134 30.26 2.26 -5.61
CA SER A 134 30.09 0.98 -6.33
C SER A 134 28.93 0.12 -5.81
N GLY A 135 28.43 0.41 -4.60
CA GLY A 135 27.40 -0.40 -3.95
C GLY A 135 27.88 -1.78 -3.50
N ALA A 136 29.20 -1.99 -3.44
CA ALA A 136 29.79 -3.25 -2.98
C ALA A 136 29.51 -3.50 -1.51
N ARG A 137 29.70 -2.50 -0.66
CA ARG A 137 29.41 -2.58 0.78
C ARG A 137 29.22 -1.19 1.37
N GLY A 138 28.41 -1.11 2.43
CA GLY A 138 28.16 0.12 3.15
C GLY A 138 26.95 0.90 2.65
N SER A 139 26.41 1.73 3.53
CA SER A 139 25.32 2.66 3.24
C SER A 139 25.72 4.07 3.70
N LYS A 140 25.05 5.08 3.16
CA LYS A 140 25.22 6.48 3.57
C LYS A 140 25.05 6.66 5.08
N GLU A 141 24.09 5.93 5.67
CA GLU A 141 23.82 5.92 7.11
C GLU A 141 24.98 5.37 7.94
N GLN A 142 25.62 4.30 7.48
CA GLN A 142 26.79 3.72 8.16
C GLN A 142 27.97 4.69 8.13
N ILE A 143 28.22 5.34 7.00
CA ILE A 143 29.31 6.33 6.88
C ILE A 143 29.00 7.55 7.73
N ARG A 144 27.75 8.00 7.78
CA ARG A 144 27.33 9.09 8.67
C ARG A 144 27.70 8.79 10.12
N GLN A 145 27.43 7.58 10.61
CA GLN A 145 27.75 7.19 11.97
C GLN A 145 29.26 7.05 12.22
N LEU A 146 30.03 6.76 11.18
CA LEU A 146 31.50 6.67 11.27
C LEU A 146 32.18 8.03 11.32
N SER A 147 31.74 9.00 10.52
CA SER A 147 32.44 10.30 10.33
C SER A 147 31.62 11.55 10.62
N GLY A 148 30.30 11.43 10.64
CA GLY A 148 29.40 12.53 10.95
C GLY A 148 28.99 12.57 12.42
N MET A 149 27.74 12.29 12.70
CA MET A 149 27.17 12.12 14.04
C MET A 149 26.27 10.90 14.09
N ARG A 150 26.13 10.30 15.25
CA ARG A 150 25.22 9.16 15.39
C ARG A 150 23.76 9.58 15.31
N GLY A 151 23.41 10.73 15.89
CA GLY A 151 22.10 11.35 15.79
C GLY A 151 21.14 10.98 16.89
N LEU A 152 19.84 11.12 16.62
CA LEU A 152 18.76 10.91 17.58
C LEU A 152 18.54 9.43 17.88
N MET A 153 18.34 9.09 19.15
CA MET A 153 18.18 7.72 19.63
C MET A 153 16.76 7.47 20.14
N ALA A 154 16.23 6.28 19.89
CA ALA A 154 14.92 5.88 20.41
C ALA A 154 14.95 5.72 21.93
N LYS A 155 13.90 6.20 22.60
CA LYS A 155 13.73 6.09 24.07
C LYS A 155 13.41 4.63 24.42
N PRO A 156 13.96 4.09 25.53
CA PRO A 156 13.56 2.77 26.00
C PRO A 156 12.10 2.79 26.44
N GLN A 157 11.28 1.95 25.82
CA GLN A 157 9.85 1.83 26.18
C GLN A 157 9.67 0.81 27.30
N LYS A 158 8.79 1.12 28.26
CA LYS A 158 8.27 0.13 29.19
C LYS A 158 7.29 -0.79 28.44
N SER A 159 7.41 -2.09 28.67
CA SER A 159 6.50 -3.10 28.10
C SER A 159 5.05 -2.78 28.48
N GLY A 160 4.14 -2.69 27.50
CA GLY A 160 2.70 -2.49 27.71
C GLY A 160 2.15 -1.07 27.52
N VAL A 161 2.97 -0.11 27.15
CA VAL A 161 2.48 1.23 26.79
C VAL A 161 2.42 1.36 25.28
N GLU A 162 1.23 1.37 24.70
CA GLU A 162 0.94 1.74 23.32
C GLU A 162 1.15 3.24 23.12
N GLY A 163 2.37 3.69 23.12
CA GLY A 163 2.77 5.04 22.77
C GLY A 163 3.76 5.02 21.65
N GLY A 164 3.63 5.90 20.65
CA GLY A 164 4.55 6.02 19.53
C GLY A 164 6.00 6.05 19.98
N GLN A 165 6.93 5.68 19.11
CA GLN A 165 8.37 5.70 19.41
C GLN A 165 8.80 7.12 19.80
N GLN A 166 8.90 7.37 21.11
CA GLN A 166 9.48 8.61 21.59
C GLN A 166 10.99 8.57 21.39
N VAL A 167 11.52 9.66 20.93
CA VAL A 167 12.94 9.88 20.67
C VAL A 167 13.56 10.65 21.83
N ILE A 168 14.81 10.42 22.15
CA ILE A 168 15.55 11.22 23.13
C ILE A 168 15.90 12.56 22.46
N GLU A 169 15.52 13.68 23.11
CA GLU A 169 15.69 15.03 22.57
C GLU A 169 17.15 15.38 22.28
N ASN A 170 18.06 14.95 23.13
CA ASN A 170 19.48 15.19 22.97
C ASN A 170 20.09 14.14 22.03
N PRO A 171 20.58 14.55 20.83
CA PRO A 171 21.23 13.63 19.91
C PRO A 171 22.61 13.21 20.40
N ILE A 172 23.10 12.10 19.90
CA ILE A 172 24.51 11.71 20.04
C ILE A 172 25.31 12.42 18.95
N LEU A 173 26.12 13.40 19.34
CA LEU A 173 26.92 14.22 18.42
C LEU A 173 28.22 13.55 18.00
N SER A 174 28.73 12.66 18.85
CA SER A 174 29.95 11.91 18.58
C SER A 174 29.76 10.89 17.48
N ASN A 175 30.81 10.63 16.71
CA ASN A 175 30.88 9.56 15.73
C ASN A 175 31.75 8.41 16.26
N PHE A 176 31.80 7.30 15.53
CA PHE A 176 32.59 6.16 15.95
C PHE A 176 34.12 6.39 15.83
N LYS A 177 34.56 7.30 14.95
CA LYS A 177 35.98 7.63 14.80
C LYS A 177 36.52 8.43 16.01
N GLU A 178 35.70 9.39 16.49
CA GLU A 178 36.00 10.18 17.69
C GLU A 178 35.86 9.37 18.98
N GLY A 179 35.05 8.37 18.96
CA GLY A 179 34.63 7.61 20.14
C GLY A 179 33.42 8.23 20.85
N LEU A 180 32.63 7.40 21.51
CA LEU A 180 31.45 7.82 22.26
C LEU A 180 31.79 8.07 23.72
N SER A 181 31.16 9.07 24.35
CA SER A 181 31.21 9.23 25.78
C SER A 181 30.49 8.07 26.51
N VAL A 182 30.76 7.88 27.80
CA VAL A 182 30.15 6.78 28.57
C VAL A 182 28.61 6.84 28.53
N LEU A 183 28.01 8.03 28.64
CA LEU A 183 26.57 8.23 28.61
C LEU A 183 26.00 7.93 27.21
N GLU A 184 26.62 8.42 26.15
CA GLU A 184 26.22 8.19 24.77
C GLU A 184 26.32 6.70 24.42
N TYR A 185 27.37 6.02 24.88
CA TYR A 185 27.52 4.58 24.72
C TYR A 185 26.39 3.84 25.42
N PHE A 186 26.09 4.18 26.68
CA PHE A 186 25.01 3.55 27.43
C PHE A 186 23.65 3.73 26.76
N ILE A 187 23.32 4.94 26.32
CA ILE A 187 22.08 5.22 25.58
C ILE A 187 22.02 4.37 24.32
N SER A 188 23.10 4.27 23.58
CA SER A 188 23.16 3.52 22.34
C SER A 188 23.01 2.01 22.53
N THR A 189 23.43 1.45 23.68
CA THR A 189 23.29 0.00 23.94
C THR A 189 21.83 -0.45 24.08
N HIS A 190 20.94 0.41 24.56
CA HIS A 190 19.50 0.10 24.62
C HIS A 190 18.92 -0.13 23.23
N GLY A 191 19.21 0.77 22.29
CA GLY A 191 18.78 0.63 20.90
C GLY A 191 19.38 -0.59 20.22
N ALA A 192 20.67 -0.84 20.42
CA ALA A 192 21.33 -2.01 19.85
C ALA A 192 20.73 -3.33 20.39
N ARG A 193 20.53 -3.45 21.70
CA ARG A 193 19.92 -4.65 22.30
C ARG A 193 18.51 -4.89 21.81
N LYS A 194 17.68 -3.84 21.75
CA LYS A 194 16.33 -3.91 21.18
C LYS A 194 16.38 -4.36 19.73
N GLY A 195 17.27 -3.78 18.93
CA GLY A 195 17.41 -4.16 17.52
C GLY A 195 17.81 -5.63 17.33
N LEU A 196 18.73 -6.17 18.14
CA LEU A 196 19.13 -7.57 18.10
C LEU A 196 17.98 -8.52 18.49
N ALA A 197 17.26 -8.18 19.57
CA ALA A 197 16.10 -8.98 20.02
C ALA A 197 14.97 -8.98 18.98
N ASP A 198 14.64 -7.81 18.46
CA ASP A 198 13.61 -7.66 17.44
C ASP A 198 13.96 -8.39 16.13
N THR A 199 15.24 -8.38 15.73
CA THR A 199 15.70 -9.12 14.55
C THR A 199 15.49 -10.62 14.74
N ALA A 200 15.86 -11.17 15.90
CA ALA A 200 15.72 -12.59 16.19
C ALA A 200 14.26 -13.06 16.19
N LEU A 201 13.36 -12.28 16.80
CA LEU A 201 11.92 -12.59 16.85
C LEU A 201 11.25 -12.45 15.48
N LYS A 202 11.52 -11.37 14.77
CA LYS A 202 10.88 -11.09 13.47
C LYS A 202 11.35 -12.01 12.34
N THR A 203 12.52 -12.64 12.46
CA THR A 203 12.96 -13.66 11.49
C THR A 203 12.00 -14.84 11.48
N ALA A 204 11.52 -15.29 12.65
CA ALA A 204 10.52 -16.34 12.74
C ALA A 204 9.18 -15.93 12.09
N ASP A 205 8.73 -14.69 12.32
CA ASP A 205 7.50 -14.17 11.72
C ASP A 205 7.58 -14.10 10.19
N ALA A 206 8.73 -13.67 9.65
CA ALA A 206 8.96 -13.65 8.21
C ALA A 206 8.95 -15.05 7.60
N GLY A 207 9.58 -16.02 8.28
CA GLY A 207 9.57 -17.42 7.86
C GLY A 207 8.15 -18.02 7.90
N TYR A 208 7.37 -17.70 8.91
CA TYR A 208 5.99 -18.16 9.03
C TYR A 208 5.07 -17.51 7.96
N LEU A 209 5.25 -16.21 7.66
CA LEU A 209 4.54 -15.57 6.56
C LEU A 209 4.85 -16.24 5.22
N THR A 210 6.14 -16.49 4.94
CA THR A 210 6.57 -17.18 3.70
C THR A 210 5.92 -18.55 3.57
N ARG A 211 5.90 -19.33 4.65
CA ARG A 211 5.22 -20.64 4.66
C ARG A 211 3.75 -20.51 4.31
N ARG A 212 3.02 -19.59 4.93
CA ARG A 212 1.58 -19.35 4.64
C ARG A 212 1.35 -18.96 3.18
N LEU A 213 2.21 -18.10 2.63
CA LEU A 213 2.13 -17.69 1.22
C LEU A 213 2.35 -18.87 0.27
N VAL A 214 3.32 -19.75 0.57
CA VAL A 214 3.54 -20.98 -0.22
C VAL A 214 2.33 -21.89 -0.15
N ASP A 215 1.76 -22.10 1.04
CA ASP A 215 0.61 -23.00 1.21
C ASP A 215 -0.64 -22.51 0.47
N VAL A 216 -0.88 -21.21 0.38
CA VAL A 216 -2.04 -20.65 -0.33
C VAL A 216 -1.86 -20.63 -1.85
N ALA A 217 -0.61 -20.53 -2.33
CA ALA A 217 -0.35 -20.32 -3.76
C ALA A 217 0.24 -21.56 -4.46
N GLN A 218 0.43 -22.67 -3.78
CA GLN A 218 1.09 -23.87 -4.31
C GLN A 218 0.35 -24.51 -5.50
N ASP A 219 -0.94 -24.26 -5.62
CA ASP A 219 -1.81 -24.78 -6.69
C ASP A 219 -1.80 -23.93 -7.96
N VAL A 220 -1.15 -22.75 -7.93
CA VAL A 220 -1.10 -21.85 -9.07
C VAL A 220 0.03 -22.22 -10.03
N ILE A 221 -0.34 -22.92 -11.11
CA ILE A 221 0.55 -23.40 -12.17
C ILE A 221 0.03 -22.83 -13.49
N ILE A 222 0.92 -22.66 -14.48
CA ILE A 222 0.52 -22.28 -15.85
C ILE A 222 0.00 -23.52 -16.56
N ASN A 223 -1.32 -23.62 -16.75
CA ASN A 223 -1.97 -24.77 -17.38
C ASN A 223 -2.35 -24.54 -18.85
N GLU A 224 -2.66 -23.29 -19.22
CA GLU A 224 -3.18 -22.92 -20.53
C GLU A 224 -2.32 -21.81 -21.15
N GLU A 225 -2.32 -21.72 -22.46
CA GLU A 225 -1.66 -20.61 -23.17
C GLU A 225 -2.50 -19.34 -23.12
N ASP A 226 -3.80 -19.44 -23.38
CA ASP A 226 -4.72 -18.32 -23.41
C ASP A 226 -6.11 -18.71 -22.89
N CYS A 227 -6.64 -17.98 -21.93
CA CYS A 227 -7.99 -18.17 -21.40
C CYS A 227 -9.07 -17.38 -22.17
N GLY A 228 -8.68 -16.53 -23.13
CA GLY A 228 -9.62 -15.74 -23.94
C GLY A 228 -10.41 -14.66 -23.20
N THR A 229 -9.97 -14.26 -22.00
CA THR A 229 -10.70 -13.23 -21.21
C THR A 229 -10.74 -11.88 -21.92
N LEU A 230 -11.88 -11.20 -21.82
CA LEU A 230 -12.09 -9.83 -22.27
C LEU A 230 -11.90 -8.81 -21.15
N ARG A 231 -11.59 -9.27 -19.94
CA ARG A 231 -11.35 -8.42 -18.76
C ARG A 231 -9.87 -8.16 -18.58
N GLY A 232 -9.54 -6.93 -18.27
CA GLY A 232 -8.15 -6.52 -18.00
C GLY A 232 -8.06 -5.61 -16.79
N LEU A 233 -6.87 -5.13 -16.56
CA LEU A 233 -6.54 -4.14 -15.55
C LEU A 233 -6.03 -2.89 -16.26
N THR A 234 -6.52 -1.73 -15.85
CA THR A 234 -6.01 -0.44 -16.34
C THR A 234 -4.76 -0.08 -15.56
N ALA A 235 -3.60 -0.11 -16.22
CA ALA A 235 -2.34 0.30 -15.63
C ALA A 235 -2.11 1.80 -15.84
N THR A 236 -1.85 2.52 -14.76
CA THR A 236 -1.49 3.94 -14.74
C THR A 236 -0.17 4.13 -13.99
N ALA A 237 0.54 5.24 -14.23
CA ALA A 237 1.69 5.60 -13.40
C ALA A 237 1.22 5.88 -11.96
N ILE A 238 1.96 5.37 -10.97
CA ILE A 238 1.69 5.70 -9.57
C ILE A 238 2.42 6.99 -9.25
N LYS A 239 1.65 8.04 -8.98
CA LYS A 239 2.14 9.34 -8.57
C LYS A 239 1.82 9.56 -7.10
N ARG A 240 2.72 10.19 -6.37
CA ARG A 240 2.49 10.67 -5.01
C ARG A 240 2.73 12.18 -5.04
N ASN A 241 1.65 12.95 -4.94
CA ASN A 241 1.65 14.33 -5.40
C ASN A 241 2.13 14.34 -6.87
N ASP A 242 3.21 15.01 -7.21
CA ASP A 242 3.79 15.00 -8.56
C ASP A 242 5.00 14.09 -8.75
N ASP A 243 5.54 13.57 -7.67
CA ASP A 243 6.66 12.64 -7.78
C ASP A 243 6.16 11.28 -8.30
N VAL A 244 6.64 10.89 -9.47
CA VAL A 244 6.34 9.57 -10.04
C VAL A 244 7.05 8.51 -9.23
N VAL A 245 6.29 7.81 -8.38
CA VAL A 245 6.81 6.73 -7.55
C VAL A 245 7.13 5.50 -8.41
N GLN A 246 6.27 5.21 -9.37
CA GLN A 246 6.45 4.14 -10.34
C GLN A 246 5.95 4.58 -11.71
N THR A 247 6.85 4.48 -12.71
CA THR A 247 6.53 4.85 -14.09
C THR A 247 5.55 3.86 -14.71
N LEU A 248 4.82 4.30 -15.73
CA LEU A 248 3.96 3.41 -16.50
C LEU A 248 4.81 2.30 -17.15
N TYR A 249 6.02 2.62 -17.63
CA TYR A 249 6.98 1.66 -18.17
C TYR A 249 7.23 0.48 -17.24
N ASP A 250 7.55 0.72 -15.96
CA ASP A 250 7.84 -0.32 -14.97
C ASP A 250 6.63 -1.24 -14.71
N ARG A 251 5.40 -0.73 -14.87
CA ARG A 251 4.17 -1.48 -14.62
C ARG A 251 3.72 -2.34 -15.80
N ILE A 252 3.95 -1.87 -17.03
CA ILE A 252 3.49 -2.58 -18.24
C ILE A 252 4.53 -3.51 -18.84
N LEU A 253 5.81 -3.35 -18.50
CA LEU A 253 6.89 -4.14 -19.05
C LEU A 253 6.69 -5.65 -18.82
N GLY A 254 6.72 -6.44 -19.88
CA GLY A 254 6.54 -7.89 -19.83
C GLY A 254 5.11 -8.36 -19.56
N ARG A 255 4.13 -7.45 -19.64
CA ARG A 255 2.69 -7.76 -19.62
C ARG A 255 2.18 -7.94 -21.05
N VAL A 256 0.99 -8.46 -21.19
CA VAL A 256 0.31 -8.63 -22.48
C VAL A 256 -0.78 -7.58 -22.60
N ALA A 257 -0.85 -6.89 -23.74
CA ALA A 257 -1.91 -5.91 -24.00
C ALA A 257 -3.26 -6.62 -24.12
N LEU A 258 -4.31 -6.05 -23.52
CA LEU A 258 -5.68 -6.56 -23.66
C LEU A 258 -6.27 -6.15 -25.00
N ASN A 259 -6.20 -4.85 -25.31
CA ASN A 259 -6.68 -4.23 -26.54
C ASN A 259 -5.50 -3.64 -27.34
N ASP A 260 -5.76 -3.26 -28.57
CA ASP A 260 -4.77 -2.55 -29.38
C ASP A 260 -4.41 -1.21 -28.73
N VAL A 261 -3.12 -1.00 -28.49
CA VAL A 261 -2.60 0.26 -27.96
C VAL A 261 -2.30 1.19 -29.11
N ILE A 262 -3.10 2.25 -29.25
CA ILE A 262 -3.03 3.20 -30.36
C ILE A 262 -2.44 4.52 -29.87
N HIS A 263 -1.50 5.08 -30.63
CA HIS A 263 -0.95 6.40 -30.33
C HIS A 263 -2.00 7.48 -30.59
N PRO A 264 -2.39 8.29 -29.58
CA PRO A 264 -3.53 9.21 -29.68
C PRO A 264 -3.36 10.32 -30.73
N LEU A 265 -2.12 10.71 -31.05
CA LEU A 265 -1.84 11.77 -32.01
C LEU A 265 -1.61 11.26 -33.43
N THR A 266 -0.90 10.11 -33.59
CA THR A 266 -0.55 9.59 -34.93
C THR A 266 -1.54 8.55 -35.45
N GLY A 267 -2.35 7.94 -34.56
CA GLY A 267 -3.26 6.85 -34.93
C GLY A 267 -2.57 5.52 -35.24
N GLU A 268 -1.26 5.45 -35.04
CA GLU A 268 -0.49 4.20 -35.27
C GLU A 268 -0.69 3.21 -34.11
N VAL A 269 -0.79 1.93 -34.45
CA VAL A 269 -0.86 0.86 -33.47
C VAL A 269 0.54 0.58 -32.93
N ILE A 270 0.79 0.89 -31.65
CA ILE A 270 2.07 0.64 -30.99
C ILE A 270 2.20 -0.83 -30.59
N CYS A 271 1.12 -1.44 -30.09
CA CYS A 271 1.07 -2.84 -29.66
C CYS A 271 -0.30 -3.43 -30.01
N LYS A 272 -0.32 -4.65 -30.54
CA LYS A 272 -1.57 -5.36 -30.86
C LYS A 272 -2.13 -6.09 -29.64
N ALA A 273 -3.44 -6.30 -29.63
CA ALA A 273 -4.11 -7.11 -28.62
C ALA A 273 -3.50 -8.52 -28.55
N GLY A 274 -3.23 -8.99 -27.32
CA GLY A 274 -2.62 -10.30 -27.08
C GLY A 274 -1.12 -10.41 -27.35
N GLU A 275 -0.44 -9.31 -27.66
CA GLU A 275 1.02 -9.24 -27.84
C GLU A 275 1.72 -8.83 -26.55
N GLU A 276 2.94 -9.33 -26.33
CA GLU A 276 3.77 -8.98 -25.20
C GLU A 276 4.32 -7.55 -25.34
N ILE A 277 4.19 -6.74 -24.31
CA ILE A 277 4.78 -5.41 -24.25
C ILE A 277 6.27 -5.55 -23.91
N THR A 278 7.10 -5.48 -24.96
CA THR A 278 8.56 -5.53 -24.85
C THR A 278 9.13 -4.15 -24.50
N GLU A 279 10.44 -4.09 -24.17
CA GLU A 279 11.12 -2.85 -23.81
C GLU A 279 10.94 -1.72 -24.84
N PRO A 280 11.13 -1.94 -26.16
CA PRO A 280 10.93 -0.90 -27.17
C PRO A 280 9.49 -0.40 -27.23
N ILE A 281 8.52 -1.32 -27.07
CA ILE A 281 7.08 -0.97 -27.06
C ILE A 281 6.75 -0.16 -25.80
N ALA A 282 7.25 -0.58 -24.64
CA ALA A 282 7.04 0.13 -23.38
C ALA A 282 7.65 1.55 -23.39
N GLU A 283 8.86 1.71 -23.98
CA GLU A 283 9.47 3.03 -24.18
C GLU A 283 8.66 3.92 -25.14
N ALA A 284 8.11 3.34 -26.20
CA ALA A 284 7.26 4.06 -27.14
C ALA A 284 5.95 4.53 -26.45
N ILE A 285 5.37 3.70 -25.59
CA ILE A 285 4.19 4.06 -24.80
C ILE A 285 4.51 5.17 -23.80
N GLU A 286 5.64 5.10 -23.09
CA GLU A 286 6.04 6.11 -22.11
C GLU A 286 6.33 7.48 -22.75
N LYS A 287 6.86 7.49 -23.99
CA LYS A 287 7.09 8.72 -24.78
C LYS A 287 5.81 9.29 -25.40
N SER A 288 4.76 8.49 -25.49
CA SER A 288 3.45 8.92 -25.97
C SER A 288 2.66 9.64 -24.86
N PRO A 289 1.65 10.46 -25.18
CA PRO A 289 0.82 11.11 -24.17
C PRO A 289 -0.24 10.19 -23.57
N LEU A 290 -0.01 8.86 -23.55
CA LEU A 290 -0.90 7.89 -22.95
C LEU A 290 -0.70 7.86 -21.43
N GLU A 291 -1.75 8.12 -20.67
CA GLU A 291 -1.74 8.06 -19.21
C GLU A 291 -2.08 6.67 -18.67
N SER A 292 -2.81 5.87 -19.44
CA SER A 292 -3.25 4.54 -19.03
C SER A 292 -3.19 3.54 -20.17
N VAL A 293 -2.95 2.27 -19.84
CA VAL A 293 -2.94 1.14 -20.78
C VAL A 293 -3.71 -0.02 -20.17
N GLU A 294 -4.57 -0.65 -20.95
CA GLU A 294 -5.26 -1.87 -20.54
C GLU A 294 -4.39 -3.09 -20.77
N ILE A 295 -4.06 -3.77 -19.69
CA ILE A 295 -3.21 -4.97 -19.69
C ILE A 295 -3.95 -6.20 -19.18
N ARG A 296 -3.54 -7.36 -19.63
CA ARG A 296 -3.98 -8.63 -19.04
C ARG A 296 -3.31 -8.83 -17.68
N SER A 297 -4.08 -9.29 -16.71
CA SER A 297 -3.62 -9.53 -15.35
C SER A 297 -4.02 -10.92 -14.86
N VAL A 298 -3.24 -11.42 -13.91
CA VAL A 298 -3.57 -12.66 -13.19
C VAL A 298 -4.89 -12.52 -12.43
N LEU A 299 -5.23 -11.32 -11.95
CA LEU A 299 -6.46 -11.05 -11.20
C LEU A 299 -7.74 -11.30 -12.01
N THR A 300 -7.69 -11.01 -13.31
CA THR A 300 -8.83 -11.14 -14.22
C THR A 300 -8.80 -12.42 -15.06
N CYS A 301 -7.83 -13.31 -14.80
CA CYS A 301 -7.70 -14.57 -15.53
C CYS A 301 -8.89 -15.50 -15.28
N GLU A 302 -9.51 -16.01 -16.36
CA GLU A 302 -10.67 -16.90 -16.34
C GLU A 302 -10.32 -18.39 -16.46
N SER A 303 -9.03 -18.73 -16.34
CA SER A 303 -8.60 -20.13 -16.26
C SER A 303 -9.16 -20.78 -14.99
N ARG A 304 -9.78 -21.97 -15.14
CA ARG A 304 -10.40 -22.71 -14.04
C ARG A 304 -9.38 -23.18 -13.00
N ARG A 305 -8.22 -23.61 -13.48
CA ARG A 305 -7.12 -24.09 -12.64
C ARG A 305 -5.85 -23.33 -12.99
N GLY A 306 -5.15 -22.86 -11.97
CA GLY A 306 -3.95 -22.08 -12.20
C GLY A 306 -4.19 -20.77 -12.95
N VAL A 307 -3.31 -20.42 -13.86
CA VAL A 307 -3.32 -19.16 -14.62
C VAL A 307 -2.88 -19.46 -16.06
N CYS A 308 -3.37 -18.71 -17.03
CA CYS A 308 -2.90 -18.83 -18.40
C CYS A 308 -1.60 -18.03 -18.64
N ALA A 309 -0.82 -18.45 -19.66
CA ALA A 309 0.46 -17.82 -19.96
C ALA A 309 0.32 -16.35 -20.36
N LYS A 310 -0.69 -15.98 -21.14
CA LYS A 310 -0.89 -14.59 -21.56
C LYS A 310 -1.28 -13.65 -20.40
N CYS A 311 -2.08 -14.10 -19.43
CA CYS A 311 -2.43 -13.31 -18.27
C CYS A 311 -1.25 -13.11 -17.30
N TYR A 312 -0.38 -14.10 -17.19
CA TYR A 312 0.86 -13.98 -16.42
C TYR A 312 1.92 -13.15 -17.14
N GLY A 313 2.07 -13.35 -18.47
CA GLY A 313 3.02 -12.65 -19.30
C GLY A 313 4.44 -13.24 -19.22
N ARG A 314 5.44 -12.37 -19.18
CA ARG A 314 6.86 -12.72 -19.21
C ARG A 314 7.32 -13.45 -17.94
N ASN A 315 8.11 -14.50 -18.10
CA ASN A 315 8.90 -15.08 -17.03
C ASN A 315 10.10 -14.16 -16.74
N LEU A 316 10.20 -13.65 -15.50
CA LEU A 316 11.22 -12.66 -15.12
C LEU A 316 12.65 -13.23 -15.10
N ALA A 317 12.80 -14.55 -14.95
CA ALA A 317 14.12 -15.19 -14.96
C ALA A 317 14.71 -15.35 -16.37
N THR A 318 13.87 -15.74 -17.34
CA THR A 318 14.30 -16.02 -18.71
C THR A 318 14.07 -14.86 -19.68
N ALA A 319 13.34 -13.82 -19.27
CA ALA A 319 12.91 -12.68 -20.09
C ALA A 319 12.13 -13.10 -21.37
N ARG A 320 11.45 -14.26 -21.33
CA ARG A 320 10.57 -14.78 -22.38
C ARG A 320 9.19 -15.05 -21.83
N MET A 321 8.21 -15.19 -22.71
CA MET A 321 6.87 -15.62 -22.29
C MET A 321 6.96 -16.90 -21.46
N VAL A 322 6.14 -16.95 -20.41
CA VAL A 322 6.09 -18.10 -19.49
C VAL A 322 5.62 -19.35 -20.23
N GLN A 323 6.24 -20.50 -19.93
CA GLN A 323 5.87 -21.78 -20.52
C GLN A 323 4.81 -22.50 -19.68
N LYS A 324 4.06 -23.39 -20.30
CA LYS A 324 3.18 -24.33 -19.61
C LYS A 324 3.95 -25.15 -18.58
N GLY A 325 3.33 -25.38 -17.42
CA GLY A 325 3.96 -26.14 -16.34
C GLY A 325 4.84 -25.32 -15.38
N GLU A 326 5.02 -24.01 -15.60
CA GLU A 326 5.73 -23.15 -14.66
C GLU A 326 4.93 -22.98 -13.38
N VAL A 327 5.56 -23.16 -12.24
CA VAL A 327 4.95 -23.08 -10.91
C VAL A 327 5.05 -21.65 -10.39
N VAL A 328 4.19 -20.77 -10.88
CA VAL A 328 4.25 -19.34 -10.61
C VAL A 328 3.82 -18.96 -9.18
N GLY A 329 2.99 -19.77 -8.54
CA GLY A 329 2.53 -19.51 -7.19
C GLY A 329 3.65 -19.64 -6.16
N VAL A 330 4.48 -20.69 -6.23
CA VAL A 330 5.62 -20.86 -5.32
C VAL A 330 6.67 -19.78 -5.59
N ILE A 331 6.91 -19.42 -6.85
CA ILE A 331 7.82 -18.33 -7.22
C ILE A 331 7.33 -17.01 -6.61
N ALA A 332 6.03 -16.72 -6.68
CA ALA A 332 5.45 -15.52 -6.09
C ALA A 332 5.63 -15.50 -4.56
N ALA A 333 5.30 -16.59 -3.88
CA ALA A 333 5.43 -16.70 -2.44
C ALA A 333 6.88 -16.52 -1.96
N GLN A 334 7.84 -17.12 -2.65
CA GLN A 334 9.26 -16.99 -2.36
C GLN A 334 9.79 -15.59 -2.65
N SER A 335 9.35 -14.96 -3.73
CA SER A 335 9.74 -13.59 -4.10
C SER A 335 9.23 -12.55 -3.12
N ILE A 336 8.07 -12.79 -2.50
CA ILE A 336 7.50 -11.93 -1.45
C ILE A 336 8.17 -12.21 -0.09
N GLY A 337 8.48 -13.47 0.19
CA GLY A 337 9.01 -13.93 1.49
C GLY A 337 10.51 -13.64 1.69
N GLU A 338 11.31 -13.75 0.63
CA GLU A 338 12.77 -13.51 0.73
C GLU A 338 13.10 -12.10 1.25
N PRO A 339 12.54 -11.01 0.71
CA PRO A 339 12.79 -9.68 1.23
C PRO A 339 12.20 -9.46 2.64
N GLY A 340 11.21 -10.24 3.05
CA GLY A 340 10.62 -10.18 4.39
C GLY A 340 11.65 -10.38 5.49
N THR A 341 12.54 -11.34 5.33
CA THR A 341 13.65 -11.57 6.26
C THR A 341 14.64 -10.39 6.24
N GLN A 342 14.95 -9.83 5.07
CA GLN A 342 15.82 -8.65 4.96
C GLN A 342 15.15 -7.39 5.52
N LEU A 343 13.83 -7.23 5.38
CA LEU A 343 13.05 -6.15 5.98
C LEU A 343 13.20 -6.13 7.50
N THR A 344 13.18 -7.30 8.14
CA THR A 344 13.39 -7.41 9.59
C THR A 344 14.80 -7.00 10.00
N LEU A 345 15.80 -7.32 9.20
CA LEU A 345 17.20 -6.93 9.45
C LEU A 345 17.41 -5.42 9.23
N ARG A 346 16.85 -4.83 8.17
CA ARG A 346 17.11 -3.42 7.82
C ARG A 346 16.39 -2.41 8.71
N THR A 347 15.19 -2.69 9.21
CA THR A 347 14.47 -1.78 10.11
C THR A 347 15.21 -1.50 11.42
N PHE A 348 16.17 -2.35 11.80
CA PHE A 348 16.91 -2.26 13.07
C PHE A 348 18.43 -2.10 12.93
N HIS A 349 19.01 -2.26 11.72
CA HIS A 349 20.46 -2.09 11.51
C HIS A 349 20.95 -0.65 11.65
N VAL A 350 20.05 0.30 11.87
CA VAL A 350 20.42 1.68 12.18
C VAL A 350 20.78 1.86 13.68
N GLY A 351 20.90 0.77 14.43
CA GLY A 351 21.43 0.78 15.80
C GLY A 351 20.58 1.56 16.80
N GLY A 352 19.23 1.56 16.64
CA GLY A 352 18.33 2.32 17.48
C GLY A 352 18.28 3.82 17.15
N VAL A 353 18.93 4.26 16.09
CA VAL A 353 18.86 5.64 15.59
C VAL A 353 17.45 5.87 15.00
N ALA A 354 16.79 6.95 15.42
CA ALA A 354 15.53 7.37 14.85
C ALA A 354 15.75 7.85 13.40
N GLY A 355 15.28 7.06 12.44
CA GLY A 355 15.24 7.45 11.03
C GLY A 355 14.00 8.32 10.81
N GLY A 356 14.16 9.63 10.64
CA GLY A 356 13.10 10.55 10.23
C GLY A 356 13.50 11.22 8.92
N THR A 357 12.61 11.26 7.97
CA THR A 357 12.66 12.25 6.89
C THR A 357 12.17 13.57 7.48
N ALA A 358 12.85 14.68 7.17
CA ALA A 358 12.35 16.00 7.52
C ALA A 358 10.92 16.14 6.99
N VAL A 359 10.01 16.54 7.86
CA VAL A 359 8.60 16.72 7.49
C VAL A 359 8.51 17.99 6.65
N GLU A 360 7.82 17.91 5.51
CA GLU A 360 7.55 19.07 4.68
C GLU A 360 6.62 20.03 5.43
N THR A 361 7.05 21.27 5.61
CA THR A 361 6.30 22.34 6.28
C THR A 361 5.80 23.38 5.31
N ASN A 362 6.36 23.41 4.12
CA ASN A 362 6.05 24.38 3.07
C ASN A 362 6.16 23.76 1.69
N VAL A 363 5.49 24.39 0.72
CA VAL A 363 5.63 24.06 -0.70
C VAL A 363 6.19 25.28 -1.44
N VAL A 364 7.30 25.04 -2.12
CA VAL A 364 7.98 26.01 -2.97
C VAL A 364 7.80 25.61 -4.43
N SER A 365 7.50 26.55 -5.29
CA SER A 365 7.32 26.26 -6.71
C SER A 365 8.58 25.73 -7.36
N LYS A 366 8.44 24.58 -8.05
CA LYS A 366 9.50 23.98 -8.87
C LYS A 366 9.51 24.51 -10.31
N TYR A 367 8.40 25.08 -10.76
CA TYR A 367 8.15 25.53 -12.14
C TYR A 367 7.66 26.95 -12.19
N GLU A 368 7.77 27.58 -13.34
CA GLU A 368 7.19 28.90 -13.63
C GLU A 368 5.84 28.70 -14.34
N GLY A 369 4.81 29.42 -13.91
CA GLY A 369 3.47 29.26 -14.49
C GLY A 369 2.41 30.07 -13.76
N ARG A 370 1.15 29.84 -14.15
CA ARG A 370 -0.02 30.42 -13.48
C ARG A 370 -0.54 29.45 -12.44
N LEU A 371 -0.79 29.94 -11.24
CA LEU A 371 -1.38 29.17 -10.15
C LEU A 371 -2.90 29.08 -10.33
N GLU A 372 -3.46 27.90 -10.36
CA GLU A 372 -4.89 27.64 -10.33
C GLU A 372 -5.22 26.76 -9.13
N ILE A 373 -6.23 27.13 -8.36
CA ILE A 373 -6.61 26.41 -7.15
C ILE A 373 -8.06 25.98 -7.25
N ASP A 374 -8.29 24.67 -7.24
CA ASP A 374 -9.62 24.08 -7.26
C ASP A 374 -10.22 24.03 -5.85
N GLU A 375 -11.54 24.29 -5.76
CA GLU A 375 -12.34 24.21 -4.52
C GLU A 375 -11.78 25.02 -3.34
N LEU A 376 -11.17 26.17 -3.62
CA LEU A 376 -10.56 27.01 -2.59
C LEU A 376 -11.62 27.67 -1.70
N ARG A 377 -11.53 27.41 -0.39
CA ARG A 377 -12.22 28.16 0.66
C ARG A 377 -11.18 28.70 1.61
N THR A 378 -11.12 30.02 1.77
CA THR A 378 -10.17 30.68 2.67
C THR A 378 -10.87 31.59 3.67
N VAL A 379 -10.22 31.79 4.80
CA VAL A 379 -10.59 32.81 5.79
C VAL A 379 -9.40 33.74 5.97
N LYS A 380 -9.68 35.04 5.99
CA LYS A 380 -8.66 36.06 6.23
C LYS A 380 -8.25 36.09 7.71
N GLY A 381 -7.02 35.70 7.97
CA GLY A 381 -6.39 35.74 9.28
C GLY A 381 -5.28 36.80 9.33
N LYS A 382 -4.62 36.89 10.47
CA LYS A 382 -3.40 37.71 10.66
C LYS A 382 -2.30 36.82 11.21
N ASN A 383 -1.10 36.92 10.64
CA ASN A 383 0.07 36.23 11.21
C ASN A 383 0.56 36.95 12.49
N ALA A 384 1.55 36.38 13.16
CA ALA A 384 2.16 36.97 14.34
C ALA A 384 2.79 38.37 14.09
N ALA A 385 3.14 38.68 12.85
CA ALA A 385 3.65 39.98 12.40
C ALA A 385 2.53 41.00 12.10
N GLY A 386 1.24 40.59 12.14
CA GLY A 386 0.09 41.46 11.89
C GLY A 386 -0.31 41.60 10.41
N GLU A 387 0.34 40.88 9.49
CA GLU A 387 0.01 40.88 8.06
C GLU A 387 -1.24 40.04 7.80
N ALA A 388 -2.05 40.51 6.86
CA ALA A 388 -3.23 39.76 6.43
C ALA A 388 -2.78 38.52 5.61
N ILE A 389 -3.19 37.35 6.04
CA ILE A 389 -2.91 36.07 5.38
C ILE A 389 -4.21 35.36 5.09
N ASP A 390 -4.23 34.58 4.00
CA ASP A 390 -5.34 33.70 3.67
C ASP A 390 -5.06 32.30 4.24
N ILE A 391 -5.98 31.80 5.08
CA ILE A 391 -5.87 30.48 5.70
C ILE A 391 -6.86 29.54 5.02
N VAL A 392 -6.40 28.40 4.57
CA VAL A 392 -7.20 27.38 3.87
C VAL A 392 -8.07 26.63 4.85
N ILE A 393 -9.38 26.66 4.64
CA ILE A 393 -10.37 25.91 5.43
C ILE A 393 -10.98 24.74 4.66
N SER A 394 -10.73 24.62 3.38
CA SER A 394 -11.10 23.45 2.59
C SER A 394 -10.15 22.28 2.86
N ARG A 395 -10.67 21.05 2.76
CA ARG A 395 -9.88 19.83 2.97
C ARG A 395 -9.56 19.10 1.66
N GLN A 396 -10.18 19.49 0.56
CA GLN A 396 -10.01 18.88 -0.77
C GLN A 396 -9.44 19.84 -1.80
N SER A 397 -8.95 20.99 -1.37
CA SER A 397 -8.33 21.96 -2.28
C SER A 397 -7.04 21.42 -2.86
N GLU A 398 -6.93 21.55 -4.16
CA GLU A 398 -5.76 21.18 -4.95
C GLU A 398 -5.30 22.39 -5.74
N PHE A 399 -4.01 22.70 -5.70
CA PHE A 399 -3.47 23.72 -6.58
C PHE A 399 -2.70 23.10 -7.74
N ARG A 400 -2.77 23.78 -8.89
CA ARG A 400 -2.09 23.42 -10.12
C ARG A 400 -1.28 24.59 -10.62
N ILE A 401 -0.08 24.31 -11.13
CA ILE A 401 0.72 25.28 -11.86
C ILE A 401 0.59 24.95 -13.34
N VAL A 402 0.01 25.87 -14.09
CA VAL A 402 -0.31 25.72 -15.50
C VAL A 402 0.62 26.61 -16.32
N ASP A 403 1.18 26.08 -17.39
CA ASP A 403 1.98 26.87 -18.34
C ASP A 403 1.07 27.84 -19.09
N PRO A 404 1.28 29.18 -19.00
CA PRO A 404 0.41 30.16 -19.62
C PRO A 404 0.39 30.12 -21.15
N LYS A 405 1.32 29.37 -21.78
CA LYS A 405 1.40 29.27 -23.24
C LYS A 405 0.74 28.03 -23.82
N THR A 406 0.79 26.93 -23.08
CA THR A 406 0.34 25.61 -23.56
C THR A 406 -0.88 25.09 -22.84
N ASP A 407 -1.33 25.74 -21.74
CA ASP A 407 -2.37 25.29 -20.81
C ASP A 407 -2.13 23.85 -20.27
N ILE A 408 -0.86 23.43 -20.26
CA ILE A 408 -0.47 22.14 -19.70
C ILE A 408 -0.21 22.30 -18.21
N VAL A 409 -0.78 21.41 -17.40
CA VAL A 409 -0.51 21.33 -15.97
C VAL A 409 0.90 20.83 -15.74
N LEU A 410 1.78 21.67 -15.16
CA LEU A 410 3.16 21.37 -14.87
C LEU A 410 3.36 20.77 -13.49
N TYR A 411 2.52 21.16 -12.52
CA TYR A 411 2.64 20.73 -11.14
C TYR A 411 1.28 20.73 -10.46
N THR A 412 1.01 19.70 -9.66
CA THR A 412 -0.22 19.56 -8.89
C THR A 412 0.11 19.17 -7.46
N HIS A 413 -0.52 19.79 -6.47
CA HIS A 413 -0.32 19.45 -5.06
C HIS A 413 -1.56 19.75 -4.24
N ASN A 414 -1.87 18.90 -3.25
CA ASN A 414 -2.99 19.10 -2.33
C ASN A 414 -2.66 20.18 -1.28
N LEU A 415 -3.61 21.07 -1.00
CA LEU A 415 -3.50 22.08 0.04
C LEU A 415 -4.03 21.50 1.37
N PRO A 416 -3.18 21.38 2.41
CA PRO A 416 -3.62 20.91 3.72
C PRO A 416 -4.57 21.91 4.40
N TYR A 417 -5.55 21.42 5.14
CA TYR A 417 -6.40 22.24 6.00
C TYR A 417 -5.54 23.00 7.04
N GLY A 418 -5.80 24.30 7.19
CA GLY A 418 -5.03 25.17 8.08
C GLY A 418 -3.74 25.70 7.47
N ALA A 419 -3.44 25.42 6.20
CA ALA A 419 -2.29 25.99 5.52
C ALA A 419 -2.47 27.49 5.31
N THR A 420 -1.40 28.23 5.50
CA THR A 420 -1.30 29.65 5.16
C THR A 420 -0.92 29.78 3.70
N LEU A 421 -1.73 30.48 2.92
CA LEU A 421 -1.50 30.73 1.50
C LEU A 421 -0.85 32.11 1.33
N PHE A 422 0.29 32.14 0.64
CA PHE A 422 1.02 33.39 0.36
C PHE A 422 0.71 33.97 -1.01
N MET A 423 0.13 33.15 -1.90
CA MET A 423 -0.20 33.54 -3.26
C MET A 423 -1.69 33.37 -3.55
N ALA A 424 -2.29 34.34 -4.23
CA ALA A 424 -3.70 34.28 -4.62
C ALA A 424 -3.91 33.37 -5.83
N ASP A 425 -5.11 32.83 -5.98
CA ASP A 425 -5.53 32.11 -7.17
C ASP A 425 -5.39 32.99 -8.43
N GLY A 426 -4.90 32.41 -9.54
CA GLY A 426 -4.64 33.11 -10.79
C GLY A 426 -3.33 33.92 -10.86
N SER A 427 -2.51 33.92 -9.79
CA SER A 427 -1.21 34.63 -9.79
C SER A 427 -0.14 33.92 -10.60
N GLU A 428 0.79 34.71 -11.16
CA GLU A 428 1.99 34.18 -11.81
C GLU A 428 3.02 33.79 -10.74
N VAL A 429 3.52 32.58 -10.79
CA VAL A 429 4.47 31.99 -9.86
C VAL A 429 5.81 31.77 -10.57
N LYS A 430 6.91 32.16 -9.93
CA LYS A 430 8.27 31.87 -10.40
C LYS A 430 8.85 30.68 -9.65
N LYS A 431 9.84 30.06 -10.26
CA LYS A 431 10.59 28.99 -9.60
C LYS A 431 11.28 29.50 -8.35
N GLY A 432 10.94 28.90 -7.19
CA GLY A 432 11.48 29.26 -5.90
C GLY A 432 10.53 30.06 -5.01
N ASP A 433 9.36 30.47 -5.50
CA ASP A 433 8.38 31.21 -4.72
C ASP A 433 7.67 30.28 -3.73
N LEU A 434 7.44 30.75 -2.51
CA LEU A 434 6.71 30.06 -1.46
C LEU A 434 5.21 30.18 -1.74
N ILE A 435 4.55 29.05 -1.91
CA ILE A 435 3.12 28.98 -2.21
C ILE A 435 2.31 28.88 -0.94
N CYS A 436 2.62 27.89 -0.08
CA CYS A 436 1.91 27.68 1.17
C CYS A 436 2.85 27.13 2.25
N GLU A 437 2.44 27.33 3.52
CA GLU A 437 3.11 26.82 4.70
C GLU A 437 2.08 26.28 5.69
N TRP A 438 2.39 25.19 6.39
CA TRP A 438 1.50 24.62 7.40
C TRP A 438 2.27 24.00 8.57
N ASP A 439 1.58 23.80 9.69
CA ASP A 439 2.09 23.04 10.83
C ASP A 439 1.81 21.54 10.63
N PRO A 440 2.83 20.73 10.43
CA PRO A 440 2.66 19.28 10.24
C PRO A 440 2.41 18.54 11.57
N TYR A 441 2.73 19.14 12.71
CA TYR A 441 2.71 18.52 14.04
C TYR A 441 1.36 18.59 14.73
N ASN A 442 0.59 19.62 14.40
CA ASN A 442 -0.72 19.83 14.96
C ASN A 442 -1.80 19.81 13.88
N ALA A 443 -2.86 19.04 14.10
CA ALA A 443 -4.09 19.28 13.38
C ALA A 443 -4.83 20.40 14.08
N VAL A 444 -5.08 21.49 13.39
CA VAL A 444 -5.77 22.64 13.95
C VAL A 444 -7.27 22.62 13.62
N ILE A 445 -8.12 23.16 14.50
CA ILE A 445 -9.49 23.55 14.18
C ILE A 445 -9.56 25.05 14.28
N ILE A 446 -9.94 25.71 13.18
CA ILE A 446 -9.91 27.16 12.99
C ILE A 446 -11.34 27.68 13.01
N SER A 447 -11.55 28.88 13.56
CA SER A 447 -12.84 29.55 13.53
C SER A 447 -13.13 30.10 12.14
N GLU A 448 -14.28 29.74 11.57
CA GLU A 448 -14.77 30.30 10.30
C GLU A 448 -15.52 31.62 10.49
N TYR A 449 -16.01 31.89 11.69
CA TYR A 449 -16.86 33.05 11.99
C TYR A 449 -16.28 33.87 13.15
N GLU A 450 -16.65 35.16 13.17
CA GLU A 450 -16.35 36.03 14.27
C GLU A 450 -17.43 35.90 15.33
N GLY A 451 -17.06 35.88 16.61
CA GLY A 451 -18.01 35.79 17.69
C GLY A 451 -17.37 35.67 19.09
N LYS A 452 -18.15 35.23 20.05
CA LYS A 452 -17.70 34.93 21.42
C LYS A 452 -17.70 33.42 21.62
N ALA A 453 -16.57 32.87 22.08
CA ALA A 453 -16.50 31.47 22.44
C ALA A 453 -17.30 31.20 23.72
N SER A 454 -18.12 30.17 23.69
CA SER A 454 -18.83 29.67 24.87
C SER A 454 -18.59 28.17 25.00
N TYR A 455 -18.21 27.73 26.19
CA TYR A 455 -17.99 26.34 26.48
C TYR A 455 -19.29 25.65 26.89
N GLU A 456 -19.57 24.49 26.25
CA GLU A 456 -20.67 23.63 26.67
C GLU A 456 -20.15 22.25 27.06
N SER A 457 -20.59 21.76 28.22
CA SER A 457 -20.18 20.45 28.76
C SER A 457 -18.65 20.28 28.94
N VAL A 458 -17.90 21.35 29.03
CA VAL A 458 -16.46 21.35 29.35
C VAL A 458 -16.30 21.41 30.85
N ILE A 459 -16.17 20.24 31.51
CA ILE A 459 -16.14 20.10 33.00
C ILE A 459 -14.80 19.50 33.38
N GLU A 460 -14.10 20.18 34.32
CA GLU A 460 -12.81 19.71 34.83
C GLU A 460 -12.94 18.34 35.54
N GLY A 461 -11.98 17.45 35.24
CA GLY A 461 -11.94 16.08 35.76
C GLY A 461 -12.93 15.10 35.15
N ILE A 462 -13.87 15.55 34.29
CA ILE A 462 -14.82 14.69 33.58
C ILE A 462 -14.57 14.69 32.08
N THR A 463 -14.51 15.88 31.44
CA THR A 463 -14.34 16.03 30.00
C THR A 463 -13.00 16.64 29.64
N TYR A 464 -12.37 17.38 30.51
CA TYR A 464 -11.01 17.87 30.33
C TYR A 464 -10.22 17.79 31.64
N ARG A 465 -8.90 17.79 31.50
CA ARG A 465 -7.94 17.87 32.59
C ARG A 465 -7.01 19.05 32.34
N ASP A 466 -6.77 19.86 33.39
CA ASP A 466 -5.71 20.85 33.34
C ASP A 466 -4.37 20.14 33.54
N GLU A 467 -3.56 20.10 32.46
CA GLU A 467 -2.18 19.67 32.55
C GLU A 467 -1.32 20.90 32.81
N ARG A 468 -0.76 20.96 33.99
CA ARG A 468 0.13 22.05 34.40
C ARG A 468 1.55 21.65 34.03
N ASP A 469 2.19 22.43 33.19
CA ASP A 469 3.60 22.29 32.90
C ASP A 469 4.42 22.71 34.12
N GLU A 470 5.24 21.80 34.64
CA GLU A 470 6.06 22.02 35.86
C GLU A 470 7.13 23.08 35.66
N GLN A 471 7.61 23.30 34.43
CA GLN A 471 8.67 24.23 34.12
C GLN A 471 8.17 25.65 33.86
N THR A 472 7.14 25.80 33.03
CA THR A 472 6.59 27.12 32.67
C THR A 472 5.49 27.59 33.59
N GLY A 473 4.88 26.68 34.37
CA GLY A 473 3.75 26.96 35.21
C GLY A 473 2.44 27.24 34.46
N LEU A 474 2.46 27.14 33.13
CA LEU A 474 1.28 27.29 32.28
C LEU A 474 0.39 26.07 32.43
N SER A 475 -0.92 26.26 32.42
CA SER A 475 -1.91 25.20 32.43
C SER A 475 -2.57 25.11 31.07
N GLU A 476 -2.54 23.92 30.48
CA GLU A 476 -3.22 23.61 29.26
C GLU A 476 -4.45 22.73 29.53
N LYS A 477 -5.53 23.00 28.80
CA LYS A 477 -6.75 22.20 28.91
C LYS A 477 -6.73 21.10 27.89
N VAL A 478 -6.50 19.86 28.33
CA VAL A 478 -6.47 18.67 27.49
C VAL A 478 -7.79 17.92 27.62
N VAL A 479 -8.45 17.65 26.51
CA VAL A 479 -9.70 16.90 26.48
C VAL A 479 -9.41 15.41 26.75
N ILE A 480 -10.09 14.86 27.77
CA ILE A 480 -9.98 13.44 28.14
C ILE A 480 -11.23 12.68 27.72
N GLU A 481 -11.11 11.37 27.61
CA GLU A 481 -12.26 10.51 27.34
C GLU A 481 -13.24 10.56 28.54
N SER A 482 -14.45 11.08 28.29
CA SER A 482 -15.47 11.16 29.33
C SER A 482 -16.04 9.77 29.64
N LYS A 483 -16.08 9.39 30.92
CA LYS A 483 -16.77 8.19 31.38
C LYS A 483 -18.29 8.30 31.19
N ASP A 484 -18.82 9.51 31.16
CA ASP A 484 -20.23 9.81 30.94
C ASP A 484 -20.45 10.18 29.46
N LYS A 485 -20.94 9.22 28.69
CA LYS A 485 -21.19 9.39 27.24
C LYS A 485 -22.27 10.43 26.90
N THR A 486 -22.94 11.00 27.88
CA THR A 486 -23.95 12.05 27.70
C THR A 486 -23.35 13.46 27.68
N LYS A 487 -22.11 13.62 28.19
CA LYS A 487 -21.44 14.92 28.31
C LYS A 487 -20.35 15.00 27.24
N ASN A 488 -20.66 15.74 26.17
CA ASN A 488 -19.73 15.95 25.08
C ASN A 488 -19.21 17.40 25.17
N PRO A 489 -17.88 17.59 25.23
CA PRO A 489 -17.31 18.93 25.28
C PRO A 489 -17.38 19.58 23.89
N VAL A 490 -17.86 20.82 23.85
CA VAL A 490 -18.09 21.58 22.64
C VAL A 490 -17.74 23.04 22.86
N ILE A 491 -17.20 23.70 21.84
CA ILE A 491 -17.05 25.15 21.75
C ILE A 491 -18.12 25.68 20.80
N LYS A 492 -18.98 26.56 21.29
CA LYS A 492 -19.97 27.31 20.50
C LYS A 492 -19.47 28.70 20.21
N ILE A 493 -19.65 29.16 19.01
CA ILE A 493 -19.44 30.55 18.64
C ILE A 493 -20.79 31.25 18.66
N VAL A 494 -20.90 32.27 19.50
CA VAL A 494 -22.12 33.02 19.73
C VAL A 494 -21.92 34.44 19.19
N ASP A 495 -22.85 34.93 18.38
CA ASP A 495 -22.82 36.27 17.83
C ASP A 495 -23.19 37.31 18.94
N ARG A 496 -23.10 38.59 18.60
CA ARG A 496 -23.41 39.73 19.49
C ARG A 496 -24.85 39.69 20.03
N GLU A 497 -25.76 39.03 19.30
CA GLU A 497 -27.18 38.88 19.69
C GLU A 497 -27.45 37.63 20.54
N GLY A 498 -26.43 36.84 20.88
CA GLY A 498 -26.57 35.61 21.67
C GLY A 498 -27.05 34.41 20.88
N LEU A 499 -27.10 34.49 19.56
CA LEU A 499 -27.45 33.38 18.69
C LEU A 499 -26.21 32.50 18.39
N GLU A 500 -26.42 31.18 18.42
CA GLU A 500 -25.40 30.19 18.07
C GLU A 500 -25.14 30.20 16.56
N VAL A 501 -23.91 30.57 16.13
CA VAL A 501 -23.52 30.63 14.72
C VAL A 501 -22.98 29.29 14.26
N LYS A 502 -22.06 28.71 15.05
CA LYS A 502 -21.44 27.40 14.74
C LYS A 502 -20.96 26.71 16.01
N GLN A 503 -20.97 25.38 15.95
CA GLN A 503 -20.57 24.52 17.04
C GLN A 503 -19.37 23.65 16.59
N TYR A 504 -18.31 23.63 17.41
CA TYR A 504 -17.13 22.81 17.19
C TYR A 504 -16.98 21.77 18.28
N ASN A 505 -16.92 20.48 17.91
CA ASN A 505 -16.71 19.40 18.86
C ASN A 505 -15.24 19.30 19.24
N LEU A 506 -14.97 18.96 20.50
CA LEU A 506 -13.64 18.75 21.03
C LEU A 506 -13.31 17.25 21.01
N PRO A 507 -12.43 16.78 20.12
CA PRO A 507 -11.98 15.39 20.13
C PRO A 507 -11.09 15.10 21.34
N VAL A 508 -11.01 13.84 21.73
CA VAL A 508 -10.14 13.39 22.83
C VAL A 508 -8.67 13.62 22.47
N GLY A 509 -7.90 14.14 23.45
CA GLY A 509 -6.49 14.50 23.24
C GLY A 509 -6.28 15.87 22.60
N ALA A 510 -7.35 16.65 22.36
CA ALA A 510 -7.24 18.00 21.84
C ALA A 510 -6.85 19.00 22.95
N HIS A 511 -5.96 19.92 22.61
CA HIS A 511 -5.57 21.04 23.45
C HIS A 511 -6.43 22.26 23.12
N VAL A 512 -7.16 22.80 24.10
CA VAL A 512 -8.02 23.95 23.91
C VAL A 512 -7.22 25.24 24.12
N VAL A 513 -7.07 26.03 23.06
CA VAL A 513 -6.26 27.26 23.04
C VAL A 513 -7.05 28.47 23.53
N VAL A 514 -8.33 28.55 23.17
CA VAL A 514 -9.19 29.71 23.44
C VAL A 514 -9.81 29.63 24.86
N LYS A 515 -9.84 30.72 25.57
CA LYS A 515 -10.49 30.81 26.92
C LYS A 515 -12.00 30.94 26.76
N ASP A 516 -12.75 30.44 27.74
CA ASP A 516 -14.19 30.63 27.80
C ASP A 516 -14.55 32.13 27.82
N ASN A 517 -15.58 32.48 27.02
CA ASN A 517 -16.06 33.86 26.84
C ASN A 517 -15.04 34.79 26.12
N ALA A 518 -13.97 34.26 25.52
CA ALA A 518 -13.05 35.06 24.72
C ALA A 518 -13.71 35.51 23.40
N ARG A 519 -13.32 36.69 22.92
CA ARG A 519 -13.73 37.19 21.61
C ARG A 519 -12.81 36.59 20.53
N ILE A 520 -13.39 35.91 19.59
CA ILE A 520 -12.71 35.20 18.52
C ILE A 520 -12.93 35.93 17.20
N LYS A 521 -11.91 36.01 16.38
CA LYS A 521 -11.96 36.44 14.98
C LYS A 521 -11.98 35.25 14.06
N ALA A 522 -12.49 35.46 12.86
CA ALA A 522 -12.34 34.46 11.80
C ALA A 522 -10.85 34.24 11.52
N GLY A 523 -10.42 32.98 11.44
CA GLY A 523 -9.01 32.57 11.29
C GLY A 523 -8.27 32.24 12.57
N ASP A 524 -8.85 32.51 13.76
CA ASP A 524 -8.21 32.15 15.03
C ASP A 524 -8.25 30.64 15.27
N ILE A 525 -7.16 30.08 15.79
CA ILE A 525 -7.06 28.67 16.14
C ILE A 525 -7.84 28.43 17.46
N LEU A 526 -8.86 27.57 17.40
CA LEU A 526 -9.67 27.18 18.56
C LEU A 526 -9.01 26.04 19.33
N ILE A 527 -8.52 25.05 18.61
CA ILE A 527 -8.06 23.77 19.13
C ILE A 527 -6.84 23.34 18.37
N LYS A 528 -5.87 22.80 19.09
CA LYS A 528 -4.71 22.10 18.53
C LYS A 528 -4.79 20.61 18.90
N ILE A 529 -4.70 19.73 17.94
CA ILE A 529 -4.67 18.29 18.15
C ILE A 529 -3.25 17.81 17.82
N PRO A 530 -2.44 17.47 18.82
CA PRO A 530 -1.07 17.01 18.58
C PRO A 530 -1.06 15.73 17.75
N ARG A 531 -0.29 15.70 16.67
CA ARG A 531 0.01 14.50 15.92
C ARG A 531 1.29 13.88 16.47
N ALA A 532 1.29 12.60 16.75
CA ALA A 532 2.53 11.92 17.11
C ALA A 532 3.52 11.97 15.93
N VAL A 533 4.76 12.35 16.21
CA VAL A 533 5.84 12.37 15.21
C VAL A 533 5.97 10.98 14.56
N GLY A 534 5.90 10.92 13.26
CA GLY A 534 5.93 9.66 12.50
C GLY A 534 4.56 9.06 12.18
N LYS A 535 3.46 9.67 12.64
CA LYS A 535 2.08 9.29 12.27
C LYS A 535 1.47 10.32 11.32
N SER A 536 2.01 10.47 10.13
CA SER A 536 1.27 11.14 9.06
C SER A 536 0.20 10.18 8.55
N GLY A 537 -1.06 10.44 8.95
CA GLY A 537 -2.23 9.78 8.38
C GLY A 537 -2.42 8.32 8.79
N GLY A 538 -3.06 8.09 9.94
CA GLY A 538 -3.53 6.77 10.37
C GLY A 538 -2.47 5.91 11.07
N ASP A 539 -2.94 5.07 11.97
CA ASP A 539 -2.14 4.10 12.74
C ASP A 539 -1.58 2.99 11.82
N ILE A 540 -0.63 3.35 10.95
CA ILE A 540 0.00 2.40 10.03
C ILE A 540 1.12 1.70 10.80
N THR A 541 0.84 0.51 11.28
CA THR A 541 1.88 -0.43 11.67
C THR A 541 2.74 -0.68 10.42
N GLY A 542 3.96 -0.14 10.38
CA GLY A 542 4.83 -0.28 9.22
C GLY A 542 5.51 -1.66 9.15
N GLY A 543 6.06 -2.00 7.99
CA GLY A 543 6.86 -3.20 7.81
C GLY A 543 6.07 -4.50 7.75
N LEU A 544 6.70 -5.62 8.19
CA LEU A 544 6.14 -6.97 8.09
C LEU A 544 4.77 -7.15 8.79
N PRO A 545 4.47 -6.56 9.96
CA PRO A 545 3.15 -6.64 10.58
C PRO A 545 2.03 -6.11 9.68
N ARG A 546 2.24 -4.99 8.97
CA ARG A 546 1.26 -4.43 8.03
C ARG A 546 1.04 -5.35 6.83
N VAL A 547 2.11 -5.91 6.26
CA VAL A 547 2.00 -6.89 5.18
C VAL A 547 1.18 -8.10 5.61
N THR A 548 1.43 -8.60 6.84
CA THR A 548 0.68 -9.72 7.41
C THR A 548 -0.80 -9.36 7.62
N GLU A 549 -1.10 -8.17 8.14
CA GLU A 549 -2.46 -7.67 8.33
C GLU A 549 -3.24 -7.63 7.01
N LEU A 550 -2.62 -7.10 5.96
CA LEU A 550 -3.24 -7.01 4.62
C LEU A 550 -3.49 -8.39 4.01
N PHE A 551 -2.51 -9.30 4.05
CA PHE A 551 -2.69 -10.65 3.51
C PHE A 551 -3.64 -11.53 4.35
N GLU A 552 -3.77 -11.28 5.64
CA GLU A 552 -4.79 -11.95 6.47
C GLU A 552 -6.16 -11.27 6.39
N ALA A 553 -6.30 -10.19 5.61
CA ALA A 553 -7.53 -9.40 5.50
C ALA A 553 -8.13 -9.04 6.87
N ARG A 554 -7.26 -8.70 7.84
CA ARG A 554 -7.68 -8.32 9.19
C ARG A 554 -8.26 -6.92 9.19
N ASN A 555 -9.28 -6.71 10.02
CA ASN A 555 -9.75 -5.36 10.27
C ASN A 555 -8.71 -4.60 11.08
N PRO A 556 -8.41 -3.35 10.71
CA PRO A 556 -7.51 -2.50 11.47
C PRO A 556 -8.05 -2.24 12.89
N SER A 557 -7.17 -1.92 13.83
CA SER A 557 -7.55 -1.59 15.21
C SER A 557 -8.48 -0.38 15.30
N ASN A 558 -8.28 0.60 14.42
CA ASN A 558 -9.13 1.80 14.28
C ASN A 558 -9.72 1.88 12.87
N PRO A 559 -10.83 1.16 12.57
CA PRO A 559 -11.45 1.22 11.25
C PRO A 559 -12.12 2.57 11.03
N ALA A 560 -11.88 3.20 9.87
CA ALA A 560 -12.63 4.38 9.44
C ALA A 560 -14.08 4.01 9.12
N ILE A 561 -15.00 4.94 9.36
CA ILE A 561 -16.36 4.82 8.83
C ILE A 561 -16.35 5.40 7.43
N VAL A 562 -16.85 4.64 6.46
CA VAL A 562 -16.77 4.94 5.03
C VAL A 562 -18.16 5.21 4.48
N SER A 563 -18.27 6.13 3.51
CA SER A 563 -19.54 6.37 2.80
C SER A 563 -19.86 5.23 1.85
N GLU A 564 -21.11 4.74 1.88
CA GLU A 564 -21.59 3.71 0.95
C GLU A 564 -22.16 4.31 -0.35
N ILE A 565 -22.55 5.58 -0.33
CA ILE A 565 -23.18 6.28 -1.47
C ILE A 565 -22.46 7.60 -1.75
N ASP A 566 -22.60 8.06 -2.99
CA ASP A 566 -22.17 9.40 -3.39
C ASP A 566 -23.20 10.42 -2.93
N GLY A 567 -22.80 11.54 -2.32
CA GLY A 567 -23.76 12.55 -1.92
C GLY A 567 -23.20 13.69 -1.11
N GLU A 568 -24.09 14.60 -0.72
CA GLU A 568 -23.77 15.73 0.15
C GLU A 568 -23.90 15.34 1.62
N VAL A 569 -22.93 15.80 2.41
CA VAL A 569 -22.86 15.54 3.84
C VAL A 569 -23.70 16.56 4.61
N ALA A 570 -24.61 16.08 5.46
CA ALA A 570 -25.29 16.88 6.45
C ALA A 570 -25.09 16.28 7.85
N PHE A 571 -24.96 17.11 8.86
CA PHE A 571 -24.84 16.63 10.23
C PHE A 571 -26.20 16.55 10.91
N GLY A 572 -26.51 15.38 11.44
CA GLY A 572 -27.70 15.12 12.23
C GLY A 572 -27.50 15.35 13.74
N LYS A 573 -28.45 14.88 14.51
CA LYS A 573 -28.44 15.00 15.98
C LYS A 573 -27.45 14.02 16.60
N ILE A 574 -26.90 14.40 17.76
CA ILE A 574 -26.07 13.50 18.57
C ILE A 574 -26.97 12.51 19.28
N LYS A 575 -26.76 11.21 19.05
CA LYS A 575 -27.51 10.11 19.65
C LYS A 575 -26.57 9.21 20.46
N ARG A 576 -26.74 9.13 21.78
CA ARG A 576 -26.00 8.23 22.67
C ARG A 576 -24.47 8.32 22.53
N GLY A 577 -23.92 9.54 22.40
CA GLY A 577 -22.47 9.76 22.28
C GLY A 577 -21.92 9.54 20.85
N ASN A 578 -22.79 9.32 19.86
CA ASN A 578 -22.42 9.24 18.46
C ASN A 578 -23.04 10.43 17.71
N ARG A 579 -22.28 11.01 16.79
CA ARG A 579 -22.79 12.01 15.86
C ARG A 579 -23.39 11.30 14.64
N GLU A 580 -24.60 11.69 14.29
CA GLU A 580 -25.24 11.21 13.07
C GLU A 580 -24.73 12.03 11.87
N ILE A 581 -24.18 11.37 10.86
CA ILE A 581 -23.82 11.95 9.57
C ILE A 581 -24.84 11.43 8.57
N ILE A 582 -25.46 12.34 7.85
CA ILE A 582 -26.49 12.04 6.86
C ILE A 582 -25.88 12.33 5.49
N ILE A 583 -25.87 11.37 4.60
CA ILE A 583 -25.42 11.56 3.22
C ILE A 583 -26.63 11.43 2.32
N THR A 584 -26.86 12.47 1.51
CA THR A 584 -27.98 12.52 0.57
C THR A 584 -27.45 12.45 -0.85
N SER A 585 -27.83 11.40 -1.58
CA SER A 585 -27.49 11.25 -2.99
C SER A 585 -28.29 12.23 -3.88
N LYS A 586 -27.76 12.55 -5.06
CA LYS A 586 -28.47 13.31 -6.09
C LYS A 586 -29.77 12.63 -6.54
N GLN A 587 -29.91 11.33 -6.31
CA GLN A 587 -31.13 10.54 -6.63
C GLN A 587 -32.17 10.56 -5.51
N GLY A 588 -31.85 11.15 -4.33
CA GLY A 588 -32.72 11.25 -3.18
C GLY A 588 -32.57 10.14 -2.15
N ASP A 589 -31.63 9.21 -2.35
CA ASP A 589 -31.31 8.19 -1.36
C ASP A 589 -30.59 8.83 -0.17
N VAL A 590 -31.00 8.45 1.05
CA VAL A 590 -30.44 8.98 2.29
C VAL A 590 -29.87 7.84 3.13
N LYS A 591 -28.57 7.89 3.39
CA LYS A 591 -27.88 6.98 4.33
C LYS A 591 -27.45 7.73 5.58
N ARG A 592 -27.53 7.07 6.74
CA ARG A 592 -27.20 7.63 8.04
C ARG A 592 -26.11 6.83 8.70
N TYR A 593 -25.05 7.51 9.09
CA TYR A 593 -23.89 6.93 9.76
C TYR A 593 -23.76 7.48 11.17
N LEU A 594 -23.43 6.61 12.11
CA LEU A 594 -23.23 6.99 13.51
C LEU A 594 -21.72 6.94 13.81
N VAL A 595 -21.10 8.11 13.91
CA VAL A 595 -19.67 8.25 14.20
C VAL A 595 -19.50 8.55 15.70
N PRO A 596 -18.73 7.76 16.46
CA PRO A 596 -18.41 8.05 17.83
C PRO A 596 -17.72 9.42 17.96
N LEU A 597 -18.08 10.21 18.96
CA LEU A 597 -17.48 11.53 19.20
C LEU A 597 -16.00 11.48 19.61
N SER A 598 -15.51 10.31 20.04
CA SER A 598 -14.09 10.06 20.29
C SER A 598 -13.24 10.05 19.00
N ARG A 599 -13.87 9.94 17.82
CA ARG A 599 -13.19 9.94 16.53
C ARG A 599 -13.26 11.31 15.87
N GLN A 600 -12.18 11.68 15.22
CA GLN A 600 -12.14 12.88 14.40
C GLN A 600 -12.97 12.66 13.13
N ILE A 601 -13.93 13.55 12.87
CA ILE A 601 -14.69 13.57 11.64
C ILE A 601 -13.87 14.36 10.62
N ILE A 602 -13.65 13.75 9.44
CA ILE A 602 -12.81 14.32 8.37
C ILE A 602 -13.64 15.26 7.48
N VAL A 603 -14.94 14.97 7.33
CA VAL A 603 -15.85 15.71 6.43
C VAL A 603 -16.50 16.89 7.12
N GLN A 604 -16.90 17.90 6.33
CA GLN A 604 -17.64 19.07 6.79
C GLN A 604 -19.09 19.04 6.27
N GLU A 605 -19.89 19.94 6.79
CA GLU A 605 -21.27 20.12 6.31
C GLU A 605 -21.28 20.68 4.90
N ASN A 606 -22.12 20.14 4.03
CA ASN A 606 -22.20 20.44 2.59
C ASN A 606 -20.98 20.01 1.74
N ASP A 607 -20.10 19.15 2.27
CA ASP A 607 -19.09 18.53 1.43
C ASP A 607 -19.71 17.43 0.56
N TYR A 608 -19.26 17.32 -0.70
CA TYR A 608 -19.64 16.23 -1.57
C TYR A 608 -18.66 15.07 -1.41
N VAL A 609 -19.15 13.91 -0.98
CA VAL A 609 -18.32 12.70 -0.79
C VAL A 609 -18.68 11.65 -1.82
N LYS A 610 -17.67 10.92 -2.28
CA LYS A 610 -17.84 9.76 -3.16
C LYS A 610 -17.98 8.48 -2.32
N ALA A 611 -18.65 7.49 -2.87
CA ALA A 611 -18.69 6.15 -2.27
C ALA A 611 -17.25 5.63 -2.04
N GLY A 612 -16.99 5.06 -0.87
CA GLY A 612 -15.65 4.63 -0.48
C GLY A 612 -14.79 5.70 0.20
N SER A 613 -15.24 6.96 0.30
CA SER A 613 -14.51 8.01 1.00
C SER A 613 -14.64 7.87 2.51
N PRO A 614 -13.55 8.05 3.30
CA PRO A 614 -13.61 7.98 4.75
C PRO A 614 -14.32 9.21 5.33
N LEU A 615 -15.26 8.98 6.23
CA LEU A 615 -15.99 10.01 6.97
C LEU A 615 -15.31 10.33 8.31
N SER A 616 -14.62 9.36 8.88
CA SER A 616 -13.89 9.50 10.13
C SER A 616 -12.42 9.12 9.97
N ASP A 617 -11.58 9.57 10.89
CA ASP A 617 -10.19 9.14 10.96
C ASP A 617 -10.08 7.64 11.21
N GLY A 618 -9.06 7.03 10.62
CA GLY A 618 -8.79 5.59 10.71
C GLY A 618 -8.42 4.98 9.35
N ALA A 619 -8.07 3.70 9.36
CA ALA A 619 -7.77 2.94 8.14
C ALA A 619 -9.05 2.33 7.56
N ILE A 620 -9.18 2.36 6.24
CA ILE A 620 -10.32 1.75 5.55
C ILE A 620 -10.18 0.22 5.65
N THR A 621 -11.27 -0.47 5.96
CA THR A 621 -11.25 -1.94 6.03
C THR A 621 -11.34 -2.54 4.63
N PRO A 622 -10.59 -3.61 4.31
CA PRO A 622 -10.70 -4.27 3.01
C PRO A 622 -12.11 -4.79 2.71
N SER A 623 -12.86 -5.21 3.75
CA SER A 623 -14.25 -5.66 3.62
C SER A 623 -15.19 -4.54 3.18
N ASP A 624 -15.01 -3.30 3.67
CA ASP A 624 -15.84 -2.18 3.26
C ASP A 624 -15.57 -1.80 1.80
N ILE A 625 -14.29 -1.82 1.39
CA ILE A 625 -13.92 -1.60 -0.02
C ILE A 625 -14.58 -2.65 -0.91
N LEU A 626 -14.59 -3.92 -0.49
CA LEU A 626 -15.21 -5.00 -1.26
C LEU A 626 -16.71 -4.78 -1.43
N ASN A 627 -17.41 -4.42 -0.35
CA ASN A 627 -18.85 -4.25 -0.35
C ASN A 627 -19.31 -2.99 -1.11
N ILE A 628 -18.51 -1.92 -1.07
CA ILE A 628 -18.89 -0.61 -1.64
C ILE A 628 -18.37 -0.45 -3.07
N LEU A 629 -17.06 -0.69 -3.27
CA LEU A 629 -16.38 -0.42 -4.55
C LEU A 629 -16.20 -1.67 -5.43
N GLY A 630 -16.46 -2.85 -4.87
CA GLY A 630 -16.38 -4.11 -5.59
C GLY A 630 -15.02 -4.80 -5.56
N PRO A 631 -14.94 -6.02 -6.16
CA PRO A 631 -13.77 -6.89 -6.05
C PRO A 631 -12.51 -6.34 -6.72
N THR A 632 -12.64 -5.66 -7.85
CA THR A 632 -11.48 -5.11 -8.58
C THR A 632 -10.75 -4.06 -7.76
N LYS A 633 -11.48 -3.17 -7.09
CA LYS A 633 -10.90 -2.10 -6.29
C LYS A 633 -10.23 -2.60 -5.02
N VAL A 634 -10.77 -3.63 -4.38
CA VAL A 634 -10.12 -4.25 -3.22
C VAL A 634 -8.81 -4.95 -3.61
N GLN A 635 -8.78 -5.56 -4.79
CA GLN A 635 -7.56 -6.19 -5.32
C GLN A 635 -6.47 -5.14 -5.59
N GLU A 636 -6.81 -4.05 -6.27
CA GLU A 636 -5.89 -2.93 -6.49
C GLU A 636 -5.39 -2.33 -5.18
N TYR A 637 -6.30 -2.13 -4.21
CA TYR A 637 -5.95 -1.61 -2.89
C TYR A 637 -4.91 -2.48 -2.18
N ILE A 638 -5.16 -3.79 -2.08
CA ILE A 638 -4.24 -4.70 -1.39
C ILE A 638 -2.87 -4.73 -2.08
N VAL A 639 -2.83 -4.82 -3.42
CA VAL A 639 -1.58 -4.82 -4.18
C VAL A 639 -0.80 -3.52 -3.96
N ASN A 640 -1.45 -2.37 -4.04
CA ASN A 640 -0.81 -1.06 -3.89
C ASN A 640 -0.29 -0.85 -2.46
N GLU A 641 -1.08 -1.18 -1.43
CA GLU A 641 -0.69 -1.04 -0.03
C GLU A 641 0.51 -1.95 0.32
N VAL A 642 0.48 -3.20 -0.11
CA VAL A 642 1.60 -4.12 0.12
C VAL A 642 2.87 -3.64 -0.60
N GLN A 643 2.73 -3.20 -1.85
CA GLN A 643 3.84 -2.63 -2.62
C GLN A 643 4.42 -1.38 -1.96
N GLU A 644 3.59 -0.51 -1.38
CA GLU A 644 4.06 0.68 -0.68
C GLU A 644 4.98 0.31 0.48
N VAL A 645 4.60 -0.68 1.28
CA VAL A 645 5.45 -1.17 2.39
C VAL A 645 6.82 -1.66 1.89
N TYR A 646 6.86 -2.43 0.79
CA TYR A 646 8.13 -2.92 0.23
C TYR A 646 8.95 -1.80 -0.41
N ARG A 647 8.32 -0.85 -1.11
CA ARG A 647 9.00 0.30 -1.72
C ARG A 647 9.63 1.23 -0.69
N MET A 648 8.95 1.50 0.43
CA MET A 648 9.53 2.28 1.54
C MET A 648 10.84 1.68 2.05
N GLN A 649 11.01 0.36 1.93
CA GLN A 649 12.24 -0.35 2.28
C GLN A 649 13.24 -0.47 1.12
N GLY A 650 12.93 0.13 -0.04
CA GLY A 650 13.78 0.10 -1.23
C GLY A 650 13.81 -1.28 -1.93
N VAL A 651 12.84 -2.14 -1.63
CA VAL A 651 12.70 -3.45 -2.27
C VAL A 651 11.75 -3.35 -3.45
N LYS A 652 12.18 -3.81 -4.63
CA LYS A 652 11.36 -3.87 -5.84
C LYS A 652 10.90 -5.30 -6.08
N ILE A 653 9.59 -5.51 -6.07
CA ILE A 653 8.93 -6.77 -6.40
C ILE A 653 7.94 -6.50 -7.54
N ASN A 654 7.84 -7.39 -8.52
CA ASN A 654 6.87 -7.23 -9.59
C ASN A 654 5.44 -7.45 -9.08
N ASP A 655 4.50 -6.62 -9.53
CA ASP A 655 3.09 -6.65 -9.10
C ASP A 655 2.44 -8.02 -9.34
N LYS A 656 2.83 -8.76 -10.38
CA LYS A 656 2.26 -10.07 -10.71
C LYS A 656 2.36 -11.10 -9.57
N HIS A 657 3.39 -11.01 -8.74
CA HIS A 657 3.55 -11.91 -7.60
C HIS A 657 2.49 -11.64 -6.52
N PHE A 658 2.18 -10.38 -6.28
CA PHE A 658 1.09 -10.02 -5.36
C PHE A 658 -0.27 -10.36 -5.95
N GLU A 659 -0.46 -10.14 -7.25
CA GLU A 659 -1.70 -10.48 -7.96
C GLU A 659 -2.04 -11.98 -7.85
N VAL A 660 -1.04 -12.87 -7.94
CA VAL A 660 -1.24 -14.31 -7.73
C VAL A 660 -1.80 -14.61 -6.35
N ILE A 661 -1.22 -14.03 -5.30
CA ILE A 661 -1.68 -14.24 -3.93
C ILE A 661 -3.08 -13.68 -3.70
N VAL A 662 -3.32 -12.44 -4.15
CA VAL A 662 -4.61 -11.77 -3.97
C VAL A 662 -5.74 -12.52 -4.73
N ARG A 663 -5.44 -13.08 -5.90
CA ARG A 663 -6.38 -13.94 -6.62
C ARG A 663 -6.82 -15.14 -5.78
N GLN A 664 -5.88 -15.79 -5.08
CA GLN A 664 -6.18 -16.93 -4.20
C GLN A 664 -7.01 -16.52 -2.97
N MET A 665 -6.83 -15.30 -2.46
CA MET A 665 -7.63 -14.74 -1.37
C MET A 665 -9.11 -14.54 -1.76
N MET A 666 -9.41 -14.44 -3.05
CA MET A 666 -10.75 -14.16 -3.59
C MET A 666 -11.31 -15.30 -4.45
N ASN A 667 -10.89 -16.53 -4.20
CA ASN A 667 -11.33 -17.70 -4.97
C ASN A 667 -12.68 -18.27 -4.49
N LYS A 668 -13.21 -17.80 -3.36
CA LYS A 668 -14.44 -18.31 -2.75
C LYS A 668 -15.58 -17.29 -2.83
N VAL A 669 -16.79 -17.82 -2.94
CA VAL A 669 -18.05 -17.04 -2.88
C VAL A 669 -18.93 -17.57 -1.75
N LYS A 670 -19.74 -16.69 -1.18
CA LYS A 670 -20.73 -17.00 -0.16
C LYS A 670 -22.10 -17.02 -0.82
N ILE A 671 -22.84 -18.09 -0.64
CA ILE A 671 -24.21 -18.23 -1.16
C ILE A 671 -25.15 -17.37 -0.32
N GLU A 672 -25.93 -16.50 -0.98
CA GLU A 672 -26.98 -15.70 -0.35
C GLU A 672 -28.32 -16.42 -0.44
N ASP A 673 -28.74 -16.76 -1.66
CA ASP A 673 -29.95 -17.52 -1.93
C ASP A 673 -29.56 -18.77 -2.72
N PRO A 674 -29.77 -19.96 -2.16
CA PRO A 674 -29.44 -21.21 -2.83
C PRO A 674 -30.37 -21.51 -4.04
N GLY A 675 -31.50 -20.85 -4.15
CA GLY A 675 -32.50 -21.16 -5.21
C GLY A 675 -32.83 -22.64 -5.27
N ASP A 676 -32.82 -23.22 -6.47
CA ASP A 676 -33.09 -24.66 -6.70
C ASP A 676 -31.81 -25.50 -6.77
N THR A 677 -30.65 -24.95 -6.32
CA THR A 677 -29.35 -25.64 -6.32
C THR A 677 -29.19 -26.55 -5.10
N ARG A 678 -28.12 -27.35 -5.11
CA ARG A 678 -27.71 -28.20 -3.98
C ARG A 678 -27.03 -27.46 -2.83
N PHE A 679 -26.82 -26.15 -2.94
CA PHE A 679 -26.15 -25.35 -1.95
C PHE A 679 -27.03 -24.99 -0.76
N PHE A 680 -26.41 -24.62 0.34
CA PHE A 680 -27.10 -24.10 1.52
C PHE A 680 -26.89 -22.60 1.64
N GLU A 681 -27.81 -21.92 2.27
CA GLU A 681 -27.67 -20.51 2.64
C GLU A 681 -26.42 -20.31 3.52
N ASP A 682 -25.70 -19.22 3.31
CA ASP A 682 -24.44 -18.88 3.98
C ASP A 682 -23.26 -19.84 3.73
N GLN A 683 -23.39 -20.82 2.86
CA GLN A 683 -22.32 -21.73 2.50
C GLN A 683 -21.22 -20.99 1.69
N VAL A 684 -19.95 -21.26 2.03
CA VAL A 684 -18.80 -20.76 1.27
C VAL A 684 -18.33 -21.87 0.33
N VAL A 685 -18.38 -21.60 -0.96
CA VAL A 685 -18.01 -22.53 -2.03
C VAL A 685 -16.98 -21.94 -2.97
N ASP A 686 -16.34 -22.80 -3.77
CA ASP A 686 -15.43 -22.35 -4.81
C ASP A 686 -16.20 -21.62 -5.92
N LYS A 687 -15.64 -20.53 -6.43
CA LYS A 687 -16.27 -19.71 -7.47
C LYS A 687 -16.60 -20.51 -8.74
N TRP A 688 -15.71 -21.42 -9.12
CA TRP A 688 -15.92 -22.26 -10.32
C TRP A 688 -16.95 -23.35 -10.08
N GLU A 689 -16.97 -23.99 -8.90
CA GLU A 689 -18.01 -24.94 -8.53
C GLU A 689 -19.39 -24.29 -8.53
N PHE A 690 -19.49 -23.05 -8.00
CA PHE A 690 -20.72 -22.28 -8.05
C PHE A 690 -21.20 -22.02 -9.49
N MET A 691 -20.29 -21.62 -10.38
CA MET A 691 -20.61 -21.39 -11.79
C MET A 691 -21.04 -22.70 -12.47
N ASP A 692 -20.31 -23.78 -12.28
CA ASP A 692 -20.62 -25.08 -12.90
C ASP A 692 -22.00 -25.58 -12.46
N VAL A 693 -22.37 -25.44 -11.21
CA VAL A 693 -23.71 -25.85 -10.72
C VAL A 693 -24.82 -24.99 -11.32
N ASN A 694 -24.61 -23.68 -11.44
CA ASN A 694 -25.59 -22.80 -12.09
C ASN A 694 -25.68 -23.07 -13.60
N ASP A 695 -24.57 -23.37 -14.28
CA ASP A 695 -24.54 -23.72 -15.69
C ASP A 695 -25.24 -25.06 -15.96
N GLU A 696 -25.13 -26.04 -15.05
CA GLU A 696 -25.85 -27.29 -15.14
C GLU A 696 -27.38 -27.10 -15.08
N LEU A 697 -27.85 -26.02 -14.49
CA LEU A 697 -29.27 -25.71 -14.35
C LEU A 697 -29.83 -24.97 -15.58
N TYR A 698 -29.01 -24.48 -16.49
CA TYR A 698 -29.39 -23.59 -17.58
C TYR A 698 -30.55 -24.12 -18.46
N ASP A 699 -30.54 -25.38 -18.87
CA ASP A 699 -31.61 -25.98 -19.70
C ASP A 699 -32.58 -26.86 -18.92
N LYS A 700 -32.72 -26.61 -17.63
CA LYS A 700 -33.60 -27.42 -16.76
C LYS A 700 -34.79 -26.61 -16.26
N VAL A 701 -35.84 -27.28 -15.87
CA VAL A 701 -37.07 -26.73 -15.27
C VAL A 701 -37.48 -27.56 -14.07
N VAL A 702 -38.20 -26.96 -13.15
CA VAL A 702 -38.74 -27.64 -11.95
C VAL A 702 -40.18 -28.01 -12.21
N VAL A 703 -40.50 -29.27 -12.00
CA VAL A 703 -41.87 -29.78 -12.10
C VAL A 703 -42.72 -29.28 -10.91
N THR A 704 -43.75 -28.49 -11.17
CA THR A 704 -44.67 -28.03 -10.13
C THR A 704 -45.82 -29.03 -9.93
N ASP A 705 -46.36 -29.55 -11.02
CA ASP A 705 -47.43 -30.57 -11.00
C ASP A 705 -47.07 -31.64 -12.04
N ALA A 706 -47.05 -32.89 -11.62
CA ALA A 706 -46.70 -34.01 -12.48
C ALA A 706 -47.84 -34.39 -13.44
N GLY A 707 -49.06 -33.88 -13.23
CA GLY A 707 -50.23 -34.31 -13.99
C GLY A 707 -50.39 -35.82 -13.95
N ASP A 708 -50.64 -36.45 -15.10
CA ASP A 708 -50.78 -37.90 -15.23
C ASP A 708 -49.48 -38.63 -15.57
N SER A 709 -48.30 -37.96 -15.41
CA SER A 709 -47.04 -38.59 -15.68
C SER A 709 -46.64 -39.58 -14.58
N THR A 710 -46.19 -40.77 -15.01
CA THR A 710 -45.67 -41.81 -14.10
C THR A 710 -44.15 -41.75 -13.92
N SER A 711 -43.50 -40.97 -14.75
CA SER A 711 -42.01 -40.87 -14.79
C SER A 711 -41.45 -39.64 -14.09
N LEU A 712 -42.30 -38.63 -13.81
CA LEU A 712 -41.90 -37.36 -13.20
C LEU A 712 -42.62 -37.14 -11.88
N GLN A 713 -41.95 -36.54 -10.91
CA GLN A 713 -42.50 -36.23 -9.60
C GLN A 713 -42.47 -34.70 -9.35
N PRO A 714 -43.42 -34.15 -8.58
CA PRO A 714 -43.42 -32.77 -8.17
C PRO A 714 -42.12 -32.40 -7.47
N GLY A 715 -41.50 -31.24 -7.77
CA GLY A 715 -40.21 -30.80 -7.24
C GLY A 715 -38.98 -31.38 -7.96
N GLN A 716 -39.17 -32.25 -8.95
CA GLN A 716 -38.03 -32.80 -9.70
C GLN A 716 -37.50 -31.81 -10.75
N ILE A 717 -36.19 -31.71 -10.83
CA ILE A 717 -35.46 -30.91 -11.84
C ILE A 717 -35.28 -31.77 -13.11
N VAL A 718 -35.81 -31.30 -14.24
CA VAL A 718 -35.88 -32.06 -15.50
C VAL A 718 -35.37 -31.18 -16.65
N SER A 719 -34.65 -31.78 -17.62
CA SER A 719 -34.30 -31.07 -18.83
C SER A 719 -35.47 -30.75 -19.73
N LEU A 720 -35.48 -29.62 -20.41
CA LEU A 720 -36.53 -29.20 -21.33
C LEU A 720 -36.80 -30.25 -22.41
N ARG A 721 -35.80 -31.00 -22.84
CA ARG A 721 -35.92 -32.07 -23.81
C ARG A 721 -36.77 -33.23 -23.25
N LYS A 722 -36.45 -33.72 -22.07
CA LYS A 722 -37.20 -34.80 -21.40
C LYS A 722 -38.63 -34.38 -21.10
N LEU A 723 -38.85 -33.13 -20.70
CA LEU A 723 -40.18 -32.56 -20.50
C LEU A 723 -41.01 -32.56 -21.78
N ARG A 724 -40.42 -32.12 -22.91
CA ARG A 724 -41.11 -32.11 -24.22
C ARG A 724 -41.49 -33.51 -24.69
N ASP A 725 -40.57 -34.47 -24.50
CA ASP A 725 -40.82 -35.89 -24.87
C ASP A 725 -41.97 -36.46 -24.04
N GLU A 726 -41.97 -36.22 -22.73
CA GLU A 726 -43.03 -36.69 -21.82
C GLU A 726 -44.36 -36.01 -22.11
N ASN A 727 -44.39 -34.68 -22.26
CA ASN A 727 -45.61 -33.97 -22.60
C ASN A 727 -46.19 -34.37 -23.96
N SER A 728 -45.30 -34.71 -24.92
CA SER A 728 -45.73 -35.23 -26.22
C SER A 728 -46.32 -36.64 -26.11
N SER A 729 -45.78 -37.48 -25.18
CA SER A 729 -46.34 -38.79 -24.89
C SER A 729 -47.69 -38.71 -24.20
N LEU A 730 -47.84 -37.81 -23.19
CA LEU A 730 -49.11 -37.58 -22.47
C LEU A 730 -50.19 -37.02 -23.41
N LYS A 731 -49.85 -36.07 -24.28
CA LYS A 731 -50.79 -35.53 -25.27
C LYS A 731 -51.34 -36.60 -26.24
N ARG A 732 -50.46 -37.56 -26.65
CA ARG A 732 -50.93 -38.70 -27.51
C ARG A 732 -51.85 -39.63 -26.80
N ARG A 733 -51.86 -39.63 -25.46
CA ARG A 733 -52.73 -40.45 -24.62
C ARG A 733 -53.93 -39.68 -24.07
N ASP A 734 -54.12 -38.43 -24.48
CA ASP A 734 -55.16 -37.52 -23.96
C ASP A 734 -55.14 -37.34 -22.43
N GLN A 735 -53.91 -37.33 -21.87
CA GLN A 735 -53.68 -37.17 -20.45
C GLN A 735 -53.19 -35.72 -20.15
N GLN A 736 -53.32 -35.29 -18.88
CA GLN A 736 -52.91 -33.95 -18.46
C GLN A 736 -51.39 -33.75 -18.58
N PRO A 737 -50.94 -32.66 -19.22
CA PRO A 737 -49.52 -32.38 -19.34
C PRO A 737 -48.91 -31.92 -18.01
N VAL A 738 -47.60 -32.15 -17.87
CA VAL A 738 -46.82 -31.73 -16.73
C VAL A 738 -46.67 -30.19 -16.71
N GLN A 739 -47.00 -29.56 -15.58
CA GLN A 739 -46.76 -28.14 -15.35
C GLN A 739 -45.39 -27.92 -14.72
N VAL A 740 -44.71 -26.90 -15.18
CA VAL A 740 -43.35 -26.57 -14.73
C VAL A 740 -43.19 -25.08 -14.45
N ARG A 741 -42.26 -24.74 -13.59
CA ARG A 741 -41.74 -23.38 -13.40
C ARG A 741 -40.30 -23.29 -13.86
N ASP A 742 -39.85 -22.08 -14.18
CA ASP A 742 -38.46 -21.83 -14.44
C ASP A 742 -37.65 -22.07 -13.19
N ILE A 743 -36.44 -22.55 -13.39
CA ILE A 743 -35.48 -22.82 -12.29
C ILE A 743 -34.85 -21.49 -11.82
N VAL A 744 -34.71 -21.37 -10.52
CA VAL A 744 -34.06 -20.21 -9.92
C VAL A 744 -32.59 -20.57 -9.63
N PRO A 745 -31.60 -19.93 -10.31
CA PRO A 745 -30.18 -20.17 -10.00
C PRO A 745 -29.84 -19.62 -8.63
N ALA A 746 -28.75 -20.14 -8.03
CA ALA A 746 -28.22 -19.60 -6.80
C ALA A 746 -27.58 -18.22 -7.02
N THR A 747 -27.73 -17.33 -6.02
CA THR A 747 -27.05 -16.04 -5.96
C THR A 747 -25.92 -16.07 -4.94
N SER A 748 -24.85 -15.32 -5.17
CA SER A 748 -23.68 -15.31 -4.29
C SER A 748 -23.02 -13.95 -4.21
N THR A 749 -22.36 -13.70 -3.10
CA THR A 749 -21.46 -12.55 -2.89
C THR A 749 -20.01 -13.00 -2.86
N GLN A 750 -19.13 -12.16 -3.39
CA GLN A 750 -17.69 -12.40 -3.37
C GLN A 750 -17.14 -12.22 -1.95
N VAL A 751 -16.30 -13.15 -1.50
CA VAL A 751 -15.68 -13.10 -0.17
C VAL A 751 -14.18 -12.86 -0.30
N LEU A 752 -13.65 -11.99 0.54
CA LEU A 752 -12.22 -11.83 0.74
C LEU A 752 -11.78 -12.64 1.95
N GLN A 753 -10.88 -13.59 1.75
CA GLN A 753 -10.35 -14.45 2.81
C GLN A 753 -8.87 -14.14 3.08
N GLY A 754 -8.45 -14.20 4.35
CA GLY A 754 -7.05 -14.19 4.70
C GLY A 754 -6.32 -15.44 4.19
N ILE A 755 -5.01 -15.31 3.94
CA ILE A 755 -4.18 -16.39 3.36
C ILE A 755 -4.24 -17.68 4.20
N THR A 756 -4.25 -17.58 5.53
CA THR A 756 -4.34 -18.74 6.42
C THR A 756 -5.67 -19.49 6.23
N ARG A 757 -6.79 -18.77 6.17
CA ARG A 757 -8.10 -19.38 5.96
C ARG A 757 -8.23 -19.94 4.54
N ALA A 758 -7.71 -19.25 3.54
CA ALA A 758 -7.71 -19.73 2.16
C ALA A 758 -6.90 -21.02 2.02
N ALA A 759 -5.74 -21.13 2.69
CA ALA A 759 -4.92 -22.34 2.69
C ALA A 759 -5.58 -23.56 3.38
N LEU A 760 -6.40 -23.32 4.43
CA LEU A 760 -7.14 -24.37 5.15
C LEU A 760 -8.41 -24.82 4.40
N GLN A 761 -9.01 -23.96 3.60
CA GLN A 761 -10.24 -24.22 2.85
C GLN A 761 -9.99 -24.59 1.38
N THR A 762 -8.81 -25.12 1.07
CA THR A 762 -8.52 -25.65 -0.28
C THR A 762 -9.36 -26.88 -0.60
N SER A 763 -9.49 -27.23 -1.88
CA SER A 763 -10.16 -28.44 -2.34
C SER A 763 -9.47 -29.72 -1.85
N SER A 764 -8.13 -29.69 -1.68
CA SER A 764 -7.34 -30.80 -1.18
C SER A 764 -7.28 -30.79 0.34
N PHE A 765 -7.83 -31.83 0.96
CA PHE A 765 -7.74 -32.02 2.41
C PHE A 765 -6.34 -32.47 2.84
N ILE A 766 -5.58 -33.15 1.97
CA ILE A 766 -4.20 -33.58 2.27
C ILE A 766 -3.30 -32.36 2.43
N SER A 767 -3.42 -31.40 1.53
CA SER A 767 -2.68 -30.13 1.60
C SER A 767 -3.05 -29.33 2.85
N ALA A 768 -4.33 -29.17 3.13
CA ALA A 768 -4.81 -28.46 4.31
C ALA A 768 -4.34 -29.11 5.62
N ALA A 769 -4.43 -30.44 5.73
CA ALA A 769 -3.99 -31.20 6.91
C ALA A 769 -2.48 -31.08 7.15
N SER A 770 -1.68 -31.01 6.09
CA SER A 770 -0.22 -30.85 6.21
C SER A 770 0.22 -29.43 6.62
N PHE A 771 -0.67 -28.46 6.54
CA PHE A 771 -0.40 -27.07 6.91
C PHE A 771 -0.63 -26.80 8.39
N GLN A 772 -1.87 -26.86 8.85
CA GLN A 772 -2.28 -26.61 10.26
C GLN A 772 -3.55 -27.39 10.59
N GLU A 773 -3.88 -27.48 11.88
CA GLU A 773 -5.12 -28.09 12.38
C GLU A 773 -5.35 -29.54 11.84
N THR A 774 -4.30 -30.32 11.75
CA THR A 774 -4.28 -31.66 11.09
C THR A 774 -5.44 -32.55 11.50
N THR A 775 -5.68 -32.69 12.80
CA THR A 775 -6.74 -33.57 13.33
C THR A 775 -8.14 -33.08 12.97
N LYS A 776 -8.38 -31.80 13.04
CA LYS A 776 -9.67 -31.17 12.69
C LYS A 776 -9.98 -31.33 11.19
N VAL A 777 -9.01 -31.03 10.34
CA VAL A 777 -9.15 -31.14 8.89
C VAL A 777 -9.42 -32.57 8.46
N LEU A 778 -8.68 -33.56 9.04
CA LEU A 778 -8.88 -34.96 8.71
C LEU A 778 -10.23 -35.48 9.21
N ASN A 779 -10.71 -35.05 10.38
CA ASN A 779 -12.03 -35.40 10.89
C ASN A 779 -13.15 -34.85 10.00
N GLU A 780 -13.07 -33.58 9.61
CA GLU A 780 -14.06 -32.95 8.71
C GLU A 780 -14.07 -33.63 7.34
N ALA A 781 -12.89 -33.95 6.79
CA ALA A 781 -12.78 -34.67 5.52
C ALA A 781 -13.38 -36.08 5.58
N ALA A 782 -13.16 -36.79 6.70
CA ALA A 782 -13.72 -38.11 6.90
C ALA A 782 -15.25 -38.11 7.05
N ILE A 783 -15.81 -37.13 7.79
CA ILE A 783 -17.26 -36.98 7.95
C ILE A 783 -17.91 -36.60 6.59
N GLN A 784 -17.28 -35.76 5.79
CA GLN A 784 -17.77 -35.34 4.51
C GLN A 784 -17.48 -36.31 3.37
N ALA A 785 -16.74 -37.42 3.65
CA ALA A 785 -16.29 -38.38 2.65
C ALA A 785 -15.58 -37.72 1.45
N LYS A 786 -14.69 -36.72 1.72
CA LYS A 786 -13.96 -36.01 0.69
C LYS A 786 -12.99 -36.93 -0.05
N VAL A 787 -12.94 -36.76 -1.36
CA VAL A 787 -11.97 -37.42 -2.24
C VAL A 787 -10.99 -36.36 -2.75
N ASP A 788 -9.70 -36.59 -2.61
CA ASP A 788 -8.65 -35.69 -3.10
C ASP A 788 -8.26 -36.11 -4.53
N PRO A 789 -8.37 -35.22 -5.52
CA PRO A 789 -8.05 -35.54 -6.91
C PRO A 789 -6.54 -35.60 -7.22
N LEU A 790 -5.67 -35.25 -6.25
CA LEU A 790 -4.19 -35.21 -6.38
C LEU A 790 -3.73 -34.34 -7.57
N GLU A 791 -4.29 -33.14 -7.67
CA GLU A 791 -4.06 -32.26 -8.82
C GLU A 791 -2.99 -31.19 -8.60
N ASN A 792 -2.63 -30.89 -7.33
CA ASN A 792 -1.69 -29.86 -6.97
C ASN A 792 -0.31 -30.44 -6.60
N LEU A 793 0.64 -29.57 -6.27
CA LEU A 793 2.02 -29.97 -6.00
C LEU A 793 2.16 -30.78 -4.71
N LYS A 794 1.60 -30.27 -3.61
CA LYS A 794 1.87 -30.78 -2.26
C LYS A 794 1.34 -32.18 -2.04
N GLU A 795 0.15 -32.48 -2.55
CA GLU A 795 -0.46 -33.80 -2.46
C GLU A 795 0.39 -34.86 -3.21
N ASN A 796 0.84 -34.51 -4.41
CA ASN A 796 1.67 -35.40 -5.21
C ASN A 796 3.04 -35.65 -4.57
N VAL A 797 3.65 -34.62 -3.97
CA VAL A 797 4.91 -34.77 -3.21
C VAL A 797 4.72 -35.68 -2.01
N ILE A 798 3.61 -35.53 -1.25
CA ILE A 798 3.32 -36.37 -0.09
C ILE A 798 3.09 -37.83 -0.51
N CYS A 799 2.39 -38.05 -1.62
CA CYS A 799 2.13 -39.40 -2.15
C CYS A 799 3.34 -39.99 -2.91
N GLY A 800 4.40 -39.24 -3.17
CA GLY A 800 5.58 -39.72 -3.91
C GLY A 800 5.36 -39.77 -5.44
N HIS A 801 4.37 -39.05 -5.96
CA HIS A 801 4.12 -38.91 -7.40
C HIS A 801 4.92 -37.76 -8.00
N LEU A 802 5.07 -37.77 -9.33
CA LEU A 802 5.62 -36.63 -10.06
C LEU A 802 4.70 -35.42 -9.84
N ILE A 803 5.32 -34.24 -9.69
CA ILE A 803 4.55 -33.01 -9.53
C ILE A 803 3.87 -32.63 -10.87
N PRO A 804 2.66 -32.05 -10.85
CA PRO A 804 1.97 -31.60 -12.06
C PRO A 804 2.53 -30.26 -12.56
N GLY A 805 3.85 -30.19 -12.74
CA GLY A 805 4.56 -29.00 -13.17
C GLY A 805 5.85 -29.37 -13.92
N GLY A 806 6.32 -28.48 -14.78
CA GLY A 806 7.51 -28.75 -15.62
C GLY A 806 7.37 -30.00 -16.46
N THR A 807 8.36 -30.88 -16.41
CA THR A 807 8.39 -32.16 -17.14
C THR A 807 7.45 -33.22 -16.58
N GLY A 808 6.86 -33.03 -15.41
CA GLY A 808 5.88 -33.93 -14.79
C GLY A 808 4.43 -33.65 -15.22
N LEU A 809 4.18 -32.77 -16.17
CA LEU A 809 2.86 -32.61 -16.77
C LEU A 809 2.46 -33.87 -17.55
N ARG A 810 1.22 -34.33 -17.38
CA ARG A 810 0.66 -35.52 -18.05
C ARG A 810 0.78 -35.48 -19.59
N GLU A 811 0.84 -34.27 -20.16
CA GLU A 811 1.04 -34.08 -21.60
C GLU A 811 2.40 -34.61 -22.06
N TYR A 812 3.41 -34.64 -21.19
CA TYR A 812 4.75 -35.15 -21.52
C TYR A 812 4.93 -36.65 -21.29
N ASP A 813 4.00 -37.32 -20.62
CA ASP A 813 4.08 -38.77 -20.34
C ASP A 813 4.15 -39.61 -21.65
N ASN A 814 3.51 -39.10 -22.70
CA ASN A 814 3.48 -39.76 -24.00
C ASN A 814 4.52 -39.20 -25.02
N LEU A 815 5.41 -38.31 -24.55
CA LEU A 815 6.36 -37.64 -25.40
C LEU A 815 7.63 -38.49 -25.58
N VAL A 816 7.83 -38.97 -26.78
CA VAL A 816 9.04 -39.73 -27.12
C VAL A 816 10.09 -38.79 -27.69
N VAL A 817 11.23 -38.68 -27.01
CA VAL A 817 12.35 -37.85 -27.44
C VAL A 817 13.27 -38.70 -28.28
N GLY A 818 13.44 -38.31 -29.55
CA GLY A 818 14.34 -38.98 -30.50
C GLY A 818 15.12 -37.97 -31.36
N SER A 819 16.14 -38.41 -32.02
CA SER A 819 16.85 -37.61 -33.01
C SER A 819 16.03 -37.44 -34.31
N LYS A 820 16.24 -36.34 -35.06
CA LYS A 820 15.59 -36.19 -36.37
C LYS A 820 15.87 -37.35 -37.29
N ALA A 821 17.08 -37.92 -37.25
CA ALA A 821 17.48 -39.08 -38.06
C ALA A 821 16.70 -40.35 -37.66
N GLU A 822 16.37 -40.53 -36.38
CA GLU A 822 15.52 -41.66 -35.95
C GLU A 822 14.08 -41.47 -36.41
N LEU A 823 13.56 -40.25 -36.37
CA LEU A 823 12.21 -39.92 -36.85
C LEU A 823 12.09 -40.18 -38.37
N GLU A 824 13.08 -39.74 -39.15
CA GLU A 824 13.15 -39.98 -40.61
C GLU A 824 13.27 -41.49 -40.93
N SER A 825 14.03 -42.24 -40.14
CA SER A 825 14.12 -43.67 -40.30
C SER A 825 12.82 -44.42 -39.97
N LEU A 826 12.09 -43.97 -38.94
CA LEU A 826 10.77 -44.50 -38.57
C LEU A 826 9.69 -44.15 -39.61
N GLN A 827 9.75 -42.96 -40.22
CA GLN A 827 8.84 -42.53 -41.28
C GLN A 827 9.11 -43.27 -42.60
N GLN A 828 10.37 -43.66 -42.89
CA GLN A 828 10.72 -44.50 -44.05
C GLN A 828 10.38 -45.96 -43.83
N ALA A 829 10.24 -46.41 -42.60
CA ALA A 829 9.87 -47.78 -42.26
C ALA A 829 8.36 -48.05 -42.19
N GLN A 830 7.54 -47.01 -42.22
CA GLN A 830 6.08 -47.01 -42.40
C GLN A 830 5.72 -46.90 -43.88
#